data_28d7ba3097b8dd623cb73d8be5f211da
#
_entry.id   28d7ba3097b8dd623cb73d8be5f211da
#
_cell.length_a   1.000
_cell.length_b   1.000
_cell.length_c   1.000
_cell.angle_alpha   90.00
_cell.angle_beta   90.00
_cell.angle_gamma   90.00
#
_symmetry.space_group_name_H-M   'P 1'
#
loop_
_entity.id
_entity.type
_entity.pdbx_description
1 polymer ?
#
loop_
_entity_poly.entity_id
_entity_poly.type
_entity_poly.pdbx_seq_one_letter_code
_entity_poly.pdbx_strand_id
1 'polypeptide(L)'
;MARRSIRTLVLGLASAAAFLFPAASARLAGESAPRTQASAQAPSVVAIRNATLITVSNGTINNGTIVLRDGKIAAIGANVQVPAGATVIDGTGKFVTPGLIDAHSHIGNDAINEGATAVSSMTDMGQVLNPTAIAIQRDLAGGLTTANILHGSANPIGGGSVTIKLRWGVEKGDDLIFEGSMPGIKFALGENPKRQGGGAGGLQGNQSNARYPGTRQGVEYVIRDAFTRAKKYQKDWAAYNAASDKATRIPPRRDLQMDALVEVLEGKRLVHCHSYRADEILMMIRLADEMGFKVATFQHVLEGYKVAKEIAAHGAGASTFSDWWGYKIEAEDAIPGNAGLMTHKGVNVSINSDSAEHARRLNTEAAKSVRWGDITDDQAIGLVTINPAKQLRIDDRVGSLDVGKDADVVIWNNHPLSTFAIVEQTYIDGKVYYDREEDMKRTAEATSSTSDSQPAVTGNLFDIAPEAGKVVFNVNGPTWAITNARIHTVSGPVIPRGTVVIRGNTIQAVGANVSVPSGARVVDARGGNVYPGFIDAQTDLGLNEPGVRNFDDVSEILTFNQMLRTRVAYQSDSDAIAVARTEGITSAGIFPGGGIIGGEVPLMNLDGWTWEENVVRAAAGQAFSFPGGGGGGRGGGGFGGRAGGAGAANSGLRELETLLAQAKVYGQNPNRDMNWSLEPFLPILNKQQAFYISAGNDNAITQAIAWAQRQNVNIVIRTSPMTAVSSAAALKAANVPVIISTVLTLPQGGDNVFHAATYQAPAELEKAGVTFAFSSGGFETVRLIPFQAAMSVAWGLSKERALQAMTLDAAKIFGADKLVGSIEAGKIANLVVTNGDAMEIRSRVLHVVIAGKDVPLQNKQTELFNRYMGRQ
;
A
#
# COMPACT_ATOMS: atom_id res chain seq x y z
N MET A 1 -10.18 -4.50 -70.07
CA MET A 1 -10.80 -3.33 -70.76
C MET A 1 -10.62 -2.10 -69.82
N ALA A 2 -9.74 -1.28 -70.21
CA ALA A 2 -9.75 0.14 -70.55
C ALA A 2 -10.03 1.06 -69.33
N ARG A 3 -8.95 1.64 -68.74
CA ARG A 3 -8.36 2.98 -68.97
C ARG A 3 -9.40 4.18 -68.72
N ARG A 4 -9.13 5.07 -67.78
CA ARG A 4 -8.53 6.40 -68.05
C ARG A 4 -8.37 7.24 -66.77
N SER A 5 -7.19 7.78 -66.66
CA SER A 5 -6.76 8.89 -65.79
C SER A 5 -7.41 10.22 -66.21
N ILE A 6 -7.63 11.15 -65.26
CA ILE A 6 -7.55 12.59 -65.57
C ILE A 6 -6.90 13.27 -64.33
N ARG A 7 -5.77 13.91 -64.53
CA ARG A 7 -5.18 14.97 -63.73
C ARG A 7 -5.86 16.26 -64.05
N THR A 8 -6.13 17.12 -63.04
CA THR A 8 -6.29 18.55 -63.29
C THR A 8 -5.66 19.31 -62.14
N LEU A 9 -4.69 20.07 -62.49
CA LEU A 9 -3.95 21.07 -61.70
C LEU A 9 -4.74 22.39 -61.84
N VAL A 10 -5.02 23.10 -60.73
CA VAL A 10 -5.29 24.53 -60.76
C VAL A 10 -4.60 25.22 -59.61
N LEU A 11 -3.67 26.09 -59.95
CA LEU A 11 -3.12 27.18 -59.09
C LEU A 11 -4.18 28.29 -58.93
N GLY A 12 -4.17 28.94 -57.79
CA GLY A 12 -4.83 30.24 -57.69
C GLY A 12 -4.92 30.87 -56.33
N LEU A 13 -3.92 31.69 -56.03
CA LEU A 13 -4.01 32.99 -55.31
C LEU A 13 -4.39 33.08 -53.83
N ALA A 14 -3.40 33.60 -53.10
CA ALA A 14 -3.44 34.16 -51.78
C ALA A 14 -4.41 35.36 -51.63
N SER A 15 -5.09 35.43 -50.51
CA SER A 15 -5.55 36.71 -49.94
C SER A 15 -5.41 36.63 -48.42
N ALA A 16 -4.51 37.43 -47.91
CA ALA A 16 -4.26 37.69 -46.48
C ALA A 16 -5.41 38.53 -45.92
N ALA A 17 -6.07 38.06 -44.90
CA ALA A 17 -6.88 38.87 -43.98
C ALA A 17 -6.35 38.64 -42.57
N ALA A 18 -5.58 39.62 -42.11
CA ALA A 18 -5.10 39.68 -40.76
C ALA A 18 -6.26 40.09 -39.82
N PHE A 19 -6.71 39.14 -39.00
CA PHE A 19 -7.49 39.46 -37.80
C PHE A 19 -6.55 39.48 -36.60
N LEU A 20 -6.26 40.70 -36.12
CA LEU A 20 -5.61 40.97 -34.85
C LEU A 20 -6.60 40.62 -33.71
N PHE A 21 -6.38 39.50 -33.02
CA PHE A 21 -6.87 39.33 -31.67
C PHE A 21 -5.69 39.51 -30.71
N PRO A 22 -5.84 40.31 -29.65
CA PRO A 22 -4.79 40.40 -28.63
C PRO A 22 -4.85 39.13 -27.78
N ALA A 23 -3.89 38.27 -27.98
CA ALA A 23 -3.61 37.17 -27.05
C ALA A 23 -3.02 37.76 -25.78
N ALA A 24 -3.85 37.97 -24.76
CA ALA A 24 -3.37 38.10 -23.40
C ALA A 24 -2.95 36.72 -22.90
N SER A 25 -1.74 36.32 -23.22
CA SER A 25 -1.07 35.22 -22.56
C SER A 25 -0.63 35.71 -21.17
N ALA A 26 -1.50 35.54 -20.17
CA ALA A 26 -1.08 35.58 -18.79
C ALA A 26 -0.15 34.36 -18.57
N ARG A 27 1.15 34.57 -18.70
CA ARG A 27 2.13 33.69 -18.10
C ARG A 27 1.96 33.84 -16.60
N LEU A 28 1.33 32.85 -15.97
CA LEU A 28 1.53 32.58 -14.57
C LEU A 28 2.99 32.12 -14.43
N ALA A 29 3.90 33.09 -14.34
CA ALA A 29 5.18 32.86 -13.74
C ALA A 29 4.90 32.65 -12.25
N GLY A 30 4.75 31.39 -11.84
CA GLY A 30 4.90 31.04 -10.46
C GLY A 30 6.35 31.40 -10.09
N GLU A 31 6.53 32.50 -9.39
CA GLU A 31 7.78 32.76 -8.69
C GLU A 31 7.98 31.59 -7.72
N SER A 32 8.89 30.68 -8.08
CA SER A 32 9.46 29.75 -7.13
C SER A 32 10.08 30.60 -6.02
N ALA A 33 9.59 30.45 -4.79
CA ALA A 33 10.21 31.05 -3.62
C ALA A 33 11.73 30.83 -3.70
N PRO A 34 12.56 31.84 -3.38
CA PRO A 34 14.00 31.71 -3.48
C PRO A 34 14.43 30.56 -2.57
N ARG A 35 14.93 29.49 -3.19
CA ARG A 35 15.61 28.43 -2.47
C ARG A 35 16.76 29.09 -1.74
N THR A 36 16.74 29.07 -0.41
CA THR A 36 17.88 29.47 0.40
C THR A 36 19.06 28.62 -0.03
N GLN A 37 20.00 29.22 -0.73
CA GLN A 37 21.30 28.63 -1.00
C GLN A 37 21.88 28.22 0.35
N ALA A 38 22.14 26.93 0.53
CA ALA A 38 22.92 26.47 1.64
C ALA A 38 24.32 27.11 1.49
N SER A 39 24.55 28.20 2.21
CA SER A 39 25.86 28.78 2.36
C SER A 39 26.79 27.68 2.85
N ALA A 40 28.02 27.61 2.34
CA ALA A 40 29.07 26.75 2.84
C ALA A 40 29.33 27.11 4.31
N GLN A 41 28.62 26.46 5.19
CA GLN A 41 28.69 26.63 6.64
C GLN A 41 29.92 25.85 7.13
N ALA A 42 30.66 26.42 8.08
CA ALA A 42 31.76 25.75 8.75
C ALA A 42 31.39 24.33 9.21
N PRO A 43 32.33 23.37 9.31
CA PRO A 43 32.05 22.00 9.64
C PRO A 43 31.19 21.93 10.89
N SER A 44 29.91 21.61 10.71
CA SER A 44 28.95 21.57 11.80
C SER A 44 29.11 20.25 12.56
N VAL A 45 29.52 20.34 13.81
CA VAL A 45 29.51 19.20 14.71
C VAL A 45 28.12 19.11 15.32
N VAL A 46 27.45 17.99 15.15
CA VAL A 46 26.14 17.67 15.77
C VAL A 46 26.35 16.60 16.81
N ALA A 47 25.77 16.77 18.00
CA ALA A 47 25.76 15.76 19.05
C ALA A 47 24.30 15.47 19.47
N ILE A 48 23.85 14.24 19.27
CA ILE A 48 22.56 13.74 19.76
C ILE A 48 22.86 12.99 21.05
N ARG A 49 22.32 13.44 22.17
CA ARG A 49 22.58 12.87 23.52
C ARG A 49 21.32 12.32 24.16
N ASN A 50 21.49 11.50 25.19
CA ASN A 50 20.42 10.93 26.01
C ASN A 50 19.42 10.07 25.21
N ALA A 51 19.79 9.61 24.00
CA ALA A 51 18.92 8.81 23.13
C ALA A 51 19.11 7.29 23.34
N THR A 52 18.14 6.51 22.93
CA THR A 52 18.30 5.07 22.71
C THR A 52 18.89 4.87 21.32
N LEU A 53 20.17 4.47 21.25
CA LEU A 53 20.88 4.29 19.99
C LEU A 53 20.82 2.82 19.56
N ILE A 54 20.12 2.51 18.48
CA ILE A 54 20.05 1.18 17.88
C ILE A 54 21.17 1.09 16.84
N THR A 55 22.30 0.49 17.22
CA THR A 55 23.52 0.53 16.38
C THR A 55 23.49 -0.42 15.21
N VAL A 56 22.67 -1.48 15.28
CA VAL A 56 22.57 -2.60 14.32
C VAL A 56 23.78 -3.54 14.39
N SER A 57 25.00 -3.03 14.53
CA SER A 57 26.25 -3.80 14.60
C SER A 57 26.64 -4.24 16.02
N ASN A 58 26.33 -3.38 17.02
CA ASN A 58 26.82 -3.56 18.40
C ASN A 58 25.67 -3.49 19.44
N GLY A 59 24.45 -3.86 19.05
CA GLY A 59 23.27 -3.84 19.91
C GLY A 59 22.76 -2.43 20.20
N THR A 60 21.96 -2.30 21.27
CA THR A 60 21.30 -1.04 21.65
C THR A 60 22.00 -0.39 22.82
N ILE A 61 22.32 0.91 22.72
CA ILE A 61 22.91 1.73 23.76
C ILE A 61 21.82 2.63 24.34
N ASN A 62 21.41 2.39 25.58
CA ASN A 62 20.45 3.24 26.26
C ASN A 62 21.13 4.49 26.82
N ASN A 63 20.43 5.62 26.73
CA ASN A 63 20.92 6.91 27.20
C ASN A 63 22.29 7.27 26.60
N GLY A 64 22.47 6.97 25.32
CA GLY A 64 23.72 7.14 24.61
C GLY A 64 23.88 8.52 23.97
N THR A 65 25.10 8.78 23.50
CA THR A 65 25.44 9.97 22.71
C THR A 65 26.12 9.55 21.40
N ILE A 66 25.72 10.14 20.30
CA ILE A 66 26.37 10.03 19.00
C ILE A 66 26.81 11.43 18.55
N VAL A 67 28.05 11.51 18.00
CA VAL A 67 28.63 12.75 17.49
C VAL A 67 28.86 12.60 15.99
N LEU A 68 28.27 13.50 15.23
CA LEU A 68 28.41 13.61 13.78
C LEU A 68 29.37 14.77 13.48
N ARG A 69 30.40 14.50 12.68
CA ARG A 69 31.41 15.50 12.27
C ARG A 69 31.92 15.18 10.88
N ASP A 70 32.03 16.20 10.05
CA ASP A 70 32.58 16.11 8.70
C ASP A 70 31.95 15.00 7.84
N GLY A 71 30.63 14.85 7.95
CA GLY A 71 29.86 13.84 7.21
C GLY A 71 29.96 12.41 7.78
N LYS A 72 30.67 12.22 8.90
CA LYS A 72 30.92 10.90 9.49
C LYS A 72 30.45 10.81 10.94
N ILE A 73 30.24 9.58 11.41
CA ILE A 73 30.04 9.28 12.82
C ILE A 73 31.44 9.34 13.48
N ALA A 74 31.66 10.39 14.25
CA ALA A 74 32.94 10.64 14.90
C ALA A 74 33.09 9.90 16.24
N ALA A 75 31.97 9.72 16.97
CA ALA A 75 31.94 8.99 18.23
C ALA A 75 30.51 8.49 18.53
N ILE A 76 30.40 7.36 19.18
CA ILE A 76 29.12 6.78 19.67
C ILE A 76 29.38 5.97 20.94
N GLY A 77 28.50 6.10 21.95
CA GLY A 77 28.59 5.36 23.22
C GLY A 77 27.78 5.97 24.34
N ALA A 78 27.76 5.30 25.49
CA ALA A 78 27.07 5.78 26.69
C ALA A 78 27.78 6.99 27.36
N ASN A 79 29.12 7.08 27.24
CA ASN A 79 29.95 8.06 27.93
C ASN A 79 30.71 9.00 26.97
N VAL A 80 30.16 9.27 25.81
CA VAL A 80 30.78 10.16 24.82
C VAL A 80 30.67 11.62 25.28
N GLN A 81 31.80 12.32 25.29
CA GLN A 81 31.83 13.75 25.61
C GLN A 81 31.33 14.57 24.40
N VAL A 82 30.42 15.48 24.67
CA VAL A 82 29.94 16.41 23.64
C VAL A 82 31.04 17.42 23.33
N PRO A 83 31.49 17.53 22.07
CA PRO A 83 32.51 18.52 21.70
C PRO A 83 32.04 19.97 21.94
N ALA A 84 32.96 20.82 22.36
CA ALA A 84 32.67 22.24 22.50
C ALA A 84 32.27 22.85 21.14
N GLY A 85 31.20 23.66 21.12
CA GLY A 85 30.69 24.29 19.90
C GLY A 85 29.81 23.37 19.05
N ALA A 86 29.52 22.13 19.46
CA ALA A 86 28.57 21.26 18.77
C ALA A 86 27.13 21.77 18.91
N THR A 87 26.36 21.63 17.85
CA THR A 87 24.90 21.71 17.92
C THR A 87 24.39 20.50 18.70
N VAL A 88 23.74 20.73 19.87
CA VAL A 88 23.29 19.65 20.75
C VAL A 88 21.79 19.39 20.59
N ILE A 89 21.45 18.16 20.30
CA ILE A 89 20.06 17.68 20.23
C ILE A 89 19.81 16.80 21.46
N ASP A 90 18.73 17.09 22.19
CA ASP A 90 18.29 16.25 23.29
C ASP A 90 17.41 15.13 22.76
N GLY A 91 17.93 13.90 22.82
CA GLY A 91 17.26 12.68 22.40
C GLY A 91 16.54 11.94 23.54
N THR A 92 16.26 12.62 24.68
CA THR A 92 15.56 11.99 25.80
C THR A 92 14.20 11.42 25.34
N GLY A 93 14.01 10.11 25.55
CA GLY A 93 12.81 9.39 25.11
C GLY A 93 12.75 9.09 23.61
N LYS A 94 13.78 9.47 22.83
CA LYS A 94 13.87 9.25 21.37
C LYS A 94 14.75 8.06 21.05
N PHE A 95 14.56 7.55 19.85
CA PHE A 95 15.37 6.47 19.27
C PHE A 95 16.20 7.01 18.10
N VAL A 96 17.39 6.49 17.96
CA VAL A 96 18.30 6.85 16.86
C VAL A 96 18.73 5.58 16.16
N THR A 97 18.58 5.55 14.83
CA THR A 97 18.99 4.43 13.98
C THR A 97 19.92 4.89 12.86
N PRO A 98 20.62 3.98 12.18
CA PRO A 98 21.14 4.29 10.85
C PRO A 98 19.99 4.69 9.94
N GLY A 99 20.28 5.44 8.89
CA GLY A 99 19.33 5.69 7.81
C GLY A 99 18.81 4.40 7.21
N LEU A 100 17.52 4.37 6.87
CA LEU A 100 16.93 3.24 6.18
C LEU A 100 17.43 3.18 4.72
N ILE A 101 17.50 1.96 4.18
CA ILE A 101 18.00 1.68 2.83
C ILE A 101 16.98 0.82 2.09
N ASP A 102 16.55 1.31 0.92
CA ASP A 102 15.68 0.57 0.02
C ASP A 102 16.50 -0.08 -1.12
N ALA A 103 16.57 -1.40 -1.12
CA ALA A 103 17.33 -2.15 -2.13
C ALA A 103 16.63 -2.18 -3.51
N HIS A 104 15.39 -1.69 -3.61
CA HIS A 104 14.62 -1.64 -4.85
C HIS A 104 13.63 -0.49 -4.87
N SER A 105 13.98 0.55 -5.57
CA SER A 105 13.13 1.73 -5.74
C SER A 105 13.12 2.22 -7.17
N HIS A 106 12.15 3.08 -7.46
CA HIS A 106 12.01 3.81 -8.73
C HIS A 106 11.84 5.32 -8.51
N ILE A 107 12.05 5.79 -7.28
CA ILE A 107 11.96 7.23 -6.95
C ILE A 107 13.01 8.03 -7.72
N GLY A 108 12.72 9.28 -8.00
CA GLY A 108 13.67 10.15 -8.72
C GLY A 108 13.76 9.91 -10.22
N ASN A 109 12.88 9.07 -10.80
CA ASN A 109 12.78 8.88 -12.25
C ASN A 109 11.34 9.00 -12.73
N ASP A 110 11.13 9.71 -13.83
CA ASP A 110 9.80 9.91 -14.44
C ASP A 110 9.38 8.72 -15.31
N ALA A 111 10.35 7.99 -15.88
CA ALA A 111 10.14 6.80 -16.70
C ALA A 111 11.16 5.72 -16.35
N ILE A 112 10.67 4.50 -16.10
CA ILE A 112 11.47 3.41 -15.55
C ILE A 112 11.75 2.26 -16.53
N ASN A 113 11.20 2.29 -17.75
CA ASN A 113 11.29 1.19 -18.68
C ASN A 113 11.67 1.64 -20.10
N GLU A 114 12.73 1.04 -20.65
CA GLU A 114 12.93 0.95 -22.10
C GLU A 114 12.48 -0.45 -22.55
N GLY A 115 11.20 -0.58 -22.90
CA GLY A 115 10.55 -1.86 -23.16
C GLY A 115 10.56 -2.35 -24.60
N ALA A 116 11.11 -1.57 -25.55
CA ALA A 116 11.03 -1.87 -26.98
C ALA A 116 11.87 -3.09 -27.40
N THR A 117 12.99 -3.35 -26.71
CA THR A 117 13.87 -4.50 -26.96
C THR A 117 13.86 -5.50 -25.80
N ALA A 118 14.24 -6.76 -26.06
CA ALA A 118 14.36 -7.77 -25.01
C ALA A 118 15.59 -7.54 -24.10
N VAL A 119 16.63 -6.89 -24.63
CA VAL A 119 17.87 -6.55 -23.93
C VAL A 119 18.09 -5.05 -24.09
N SER A 120 18.02 -4.30 -23.00
CA SER A 120 18.23 -2.85 -22.94
C SER A 120 19.39 -2.46 -22.02
N SER A 121 20.39 -3.36 -21.89
CA SER A 121 21.55 -3.20 -21.00
C SER A 121 22.41 -1.95 -21.28
N MET A 122 22.21 -1.31 -22.45
CA MET A 122 22.88 -0.05 -22.84
C MET A 122 22.25 1.20 -22.22
N THR A 123 21.08 1.09 -21.60
CA THR A 123 20.44 2.20 -20.89
C THR A 123 20.88 2.25 -19.43
N ASP A 124 20.84 3.41 -18.79
CA ASP A 124 21.29 3.58 -17.40
C ASP A 124 20.37 4.57 -16.68
N MET A 125 19.83 4.15 -15.53
CA MET A 125 18.92 4.97 -14.72
C MET A 125 19.60 6.17 -14.09
N GLY A 126 20.92 6.12 -13.88
CA GLY A 126 21.69 7.25 -13.36
C GLY A 126 21.69 8.48 -14.29
N GLN A 127 21.47 8.27 -15.60
CA GLN A 127 21.48 9.35 -16.59
C GLN A 127 20.18 10.19 -16.61
N VAL A 128 19.13 9.73 -15.90
CA VAL A 128 17.78 10.34 -15.94
C VAL A 128 17.25 10.66 -14.54
N LEU A 129 18.12 10.78 -13.54
CA LEU A 129 17.76 11.13 -12.18
C LEU A 129 17.18 12.54 -12.10
N ASN A 130 15.99 12.65 -11.53
CA ASN A 130 15.33 13.91 -11.24
C ASN A 130 15.50 14.29 -9.75
N PRO A 131 16.41 15.25 -9.41
CA PRO A 131 16.68 15.61 -8.02
C PRO A 131 15.52 16.37 -7.36
N THR A 132 14.54 16.81 -8.14
CA THR A 132 13.37 17.55 -7.63
C THR A 132 12.13 16.67 -7.49
N ALA A 133 12.22 15.35 -7.73
CA ALA A 133 11.11 14.44 -7.57
C ALA A 133 10.63 14.44 -6.12
N ILE A 134 9.37 14.81 -5.89
CA ILE A 134 8.79 14.95 -4.54
C ILE A 134 8.83 13.65 -3.73
N ALA A 135 8.88 12.50 -4.40
CA ALA A 135 9.03 11.21 -3.74
C ALA A 135 10.28 11.15 -2.85
N ILE A 136 11.40 11.78 -3.28
CA ILE A 136 12.64 11.84 -2.49
C ILE A 136 12.38 12.51 -1.13
N GLN A 137 11.71 13.66 -1.12
CA GLN A 137 11.38 14.39 0.12
C GLN A 137 10.43 13.59 1.02
N ARG A 138 9.43 12.94 0.42
CA ARG A 138 8.45 12.15 1.15
C ARG A 138 9.06 10.90 1.78
N ASP A 139 10.04 10.30 1.11
CA ASP A 139 10.71 9.10 1.61
C ASP A 139 11.77 9.44 2.69
N LEU A 140 12.41 10.61 2.59
CA LEU A 140 13.21 11.18 3.70
C LEU A 140 12.38 11.34 4.98
N ALA A 141 11.12 11.75 4.84
CA ALA A 141 10.18 11.85 5.96
C ALA A 141 9.83 10.48 6.58
N GLY A 142 10.09 9.39 5.86
CA GLY A 142 10.03 8.00 6.35
C GLY A 142 11.35 7.47 6.90
N GLY A 143 12.42 8.29 6.92
CA GLY A 143 13.74 7.89 7.39
C GLY A 143 14.62 7.19 6.35
N LEU A 144 14.18 7.17 5.08
CA LEU A 144 14.99 6.61 4.00
C LEU A 144 16.13 7.57 3.66
N THR A 145 17.38 7.07 3.64
CA THR A 145 18.56 7.87 3.29
C THR A 145 19.23 7.41 2.01
N THR A 146 19.04 6.14 1.65
CA THR A 146 19.70 5.51 0.50
C THR A 146 18.71 4.62 -0.23
N ALA A 147 18.72 4.67 -1.57
CA ALA A 147 17.88 3.81 -2.41
C ALA A 147 18.66 3.32 -3.64
N ASN A 148 18.39 2.08 -4.06
CA ASN A 148 18.86 1.55 -5.33
C ASN A 148 17.80 1.78 -6.41
N ILE A 149 18.11 2.65 -7.37
CA ILE A 149 17.20 3.05 -8.44
C ILE A 149 17.38 2.09 -9.60
N LEU A 150 16.38 1.27 -9.82
CA LEU A 150 16.39 0.19 -10.79
C LEU A 150 15.60 0.54 -12.05
N HIS A 151 16.05 0.01 -13.18
CA HIS A 151 15.19 -0.10 -14.38
C HIS A 151 13.98 -0.97 -14.05
N GLY A 152 12.81 -0.69 -14.60
CA GLY A 152 11.61 -1.51 -14.41
C GLY A 152 11.74 -2.91 -15.00
N SER A 153 10.74 -3.77 -14.74
CA SER A 153 10.80 -5.21 -15.06
C SER A 153 10.31 -5.55 -16.47
N ALA A 154 10.33 -4.61 -17.42
CA ALA A 154 9.77 -4.82 -18.76
C ALA A 154 10.59 -5.76 -19.65
N ASN A 155 11.84 -6.06 -19.35
CA ASN A 155 12.81 -6.75 -20.21
C ASN A 155 13.44 -7.93 -19.46
N PRO A 156 13.74 -9.08 -20.13
CA PRO A 156 14.59 -10.12 -19.53
C PRO A 156 15.94 -9.59 -19.02
N ILE A 157 16.54 -8.67 -19.78
CA ILE A 157 17.71 -7.88 -19.39
C ILE A 157 17.37 -6.41 -19.61
N GLY A 158 17.20 -5.68 -18.52
CA GLY A 158 16.91 -4.24 -18.50
C GLY A 158 18.16 -3.39 -18.45
N GLY A 159 18.00 -2.14 -18.06
CA GLY A 159 19.07 -1.14 -17.98
C GLY A 159 19.90 -1.20 -16.70
N GLY A 160 20.98 -0.41 -16.68
CA GLY A 160 21.79 -0.16 -15.52
C GLY A 160 21.01 0.45 -14.37
N SER A 161 21.39 0.11 -13.13
CA SER A 161 20.87 0.71 -11.89
C SER A 161 21.94 1.49 -11.16
N VAL A 162 21.50 2.42 -10.32
CA VAL A 162 22.37 3.29 -9.55
C VAL A 162 21.90 3.40 -8.11
N THR A 163 22.81 3.35 -7.16
CA THR A 163 22.52 3.65 -5.76
C THR A 163 22.63 5.16 -5.54
N ILE A 164 21.61 5.75 -4.89
CA ILE A 164 21.56 7.16 -4.56
C ILE A 164 21.47 7.40 -3.06
N LYS A 165 21.94 8.57 -2.60
CA LYS A 165 21.56 9.17 -1.31
C LYS A 165 20.45 10.20 -1.55
N LEU A 166 19.46 10.22 -0.69
CA LEU A 166 18.27 11.07 -0.85
C LEU A 166 18.58 12.54 -0.49
N ARG A 167 19.56 13.13 -1.14
CA ARG A 167 20.01 14.52 -0.92
C ARG A 167 19.04 15.52 -1.55
N TRP A 168 17.83 15.60 -1.03
CA TRP A 168 16.78 16.49 -1.54
C TRP A 168 17.24 17.94 -1.69
N GLY A 169 16.94 18.54 -2.85
CA GLY A 169 17.25 19.95 -3.10
C GLY A 169 18.61 20.21 -3.74
N VAL A 170 19.37 19.17 -4.12
CA VAL A 170 20.56 19.31 -4.96
C VAL A 170 20.17 19.75 -6.37
N GLU A 171 21.12 20.40 -7.07
CA GLU A 171 20.84 20.99 -8.38
C GLU A 171 20.85 19.96 -9.52
N LYS A 172 21.66 18.92 -9.41
CA LYS A 172 21.90 17.93 -10.46
C LYS A 172 21.58 16.53 -10.00
N GLY A 173 21.07 15.69 -10.91
CA GLY A 173 20.84 14.27 -10.64
C GLY A 173 22.11 13.53 -10.20
N ASP A 174 23.26 13.88 -10.75
CA ASP A 174 24.56 13.30 -10.40
C ASP A 174 24.92 13.50 -8.91
N ASP A 175 24.48 14.60 -8.29
CA ASP A 175 24.75 14.90 -6.88
C ASP A 175 23.97 13.97 -5.92
N LEU A 176 22.96 13.24 -6.44
CA LEU A 176 22.28 12.18 -5.70
C LEU A 176 23.09 10.90 -5.64
N ILE A 177 23.95 10.63 -6.63
CA ILE A 177 24.63 9.33 -6.76
C ILE A 177 25.49 9.06 -5.51
N PHE A 178 25.36 7.83 -4.99
CA PHE A 178 26.22 7.37 -3.90
C PHE A 178 27.63 7.11 -4.44
N GLU A 179 28.55 7.99 -4.14
CA GLU A 179 29.92 7.93 -4.66
C GLU A 179 30.63 6.63 -4.29
N GLY A 180 31.21 5.98 -5.29
CA GLY A 180 31.97 4.73 -5.13
C GLY A 180 31.08 3.49 -5.02
N SER A 181 29.74 3.60 -5.10
CA SER A 181 28.87 2.43 -5.17
C SER A 181 29.10 1.66 -6.48
N MET A 182 29.00 0.32 -6.40
CA MET A 182 29.06 -0.51 -7.60
C MET A 182 27.83 -0.28 -8.49
N PRO A 183 28.00 -0.16 -9.81
CA PRO A 183 26.86 -0.10 -10.71
C PRO A 183 26.09 -1.44 -10.69
N GLY A 184 24.80 -1.37 -10.88
CA GLY A 184 23.96 -2.54 -11.03
C GLY A 184 23.34 -2.68 -12.42
N ILE A 185 22.59 -3.76 -12.63
CA ILE A 185 21.76 -3.99 -13.82
C ILE A 185 20.52 -4.77 -13.43
N LYS A 186 19.37 -4.40 -14.00
CA LYS A 186 18.09 -5.07 -13.75
C LYS A 186 17.87 -6.23 -14.72
N PHE A 187 17.59 -7.41 -14.17
CA PHE A 187 17.04 -8.54 -14.92
C PHE A 187 15.61 -8.78 -14.47
N ALA A 188 14.80 -9.44 -15.29
CA ALA A 188 13.44 -9.79 -14.90
C ALA A 188 13.03 -11.16 -15.41
N LEU A 189 12.37 -11.91 -14.53
CA LEU A 189 11.69 -13.17 -14.75
C LEU A 189 10.17 -12.97 -14.64
N GLY A 190 9.41 -14.05 -14.78
CA GLY A 190 7.96 -14.00 -14.57
C GLY A 190 7.19 -13.48 -15.77
N GLU A 191 6.01 -12.93 -15.49
CA GLU A 191 5.12 -12.42 -16.53
C GLU A 191 5.49 -11.03 -17.02
N ASN A 192 6.18 -10.23 -16.20
CA ASN A 192 6.48 -8.83 -16.51
C ASN A 192 7.30 -8.65 -17.81
N PRO A 193 8.39 -9.41 -18.05
CA PRO A 193 9.19 -9.27 -19.28
C PRO A 193 8.57 -9.93 -20.50
N LYS A 194 7.49 -10.72 -20.37
CA LYS A 194 6.77 -11.32 -21.50
C LYS A 194 5.94 -10.25 -22.22
N ARG A 195 6.01 -10.20 -23.54
CA ARG A 195 5.30 -9.21 -24.35
C ARG A 195 4.44 -9.89 -25.42
N GLN A 196 3.24 -10.30 -25.05
CA GLN A 196 2.26 -10.94 -25.94
C GLN A 196 1.25 -9.97 -26.57
N GLY A 197 1.57 -8.68 -26.64
CA GLY A 197 0.66 -7.69 -27.23
C GLY A 197 -0.39 -7.13 -26.25
N GLY A 198 -0.21 -7.32 -24.96
CA GLY A 198 -1.00 -6.72 -23.89
C GLY A 198 -0.09 -6.03 -22.87
N GLY A 199 -0.48 -4.87 -22.37
CA GLY A 199 0.17 -4.28 -21.20
C GLY A 199 0.12 -5.25 -20.02
N ALA A 200 0.94 -5.03 -18.98
CA ALA A 200 0.92 -5.82 -17.77
C ALA A 200 -0.53 -5.89 -17.24
N GLY A 201 -1.17 -7.06 -17.36
CA GLY A 201 -2.54 -7.31 -16.85
C GLY A 201 -3.66 -7.37 -17.87
N GLY A 202 -3.42 -7.41 -19.21
CA GLY A 202 -4.54 -7.40 -20.14
C GLY A 202 -4.52 -8.43 -21.25
N LEU A 203 -5.59 -9.22 -21.36
CA LEU A 203 -5.89 -10.08 -22.52
C LEU A 203 -6.37 -9.30 -23.76
N GLN A 204 -6.41 -7.96 -23.70
CA GLN A 204 -6.82 -7.07 -24.81
C GLN A 204 -5.79 -5.98 -25.06
N GLY A 205 -4.53 -6.35 -25.29
CA GLY A 205 -3.50 -5.42 -25.76
C GLY A 205 -3.45 -5.36 -27.28
N ASN A 206 -3.28 -4.17 -27.79
CA ASN A 206 -3.04 -3.91 -29.20
C ASN A 206 -1.83 -4.75 -29.69
N GLN A 207 -1.99 -5.62 -30.67
CA GLN A 207 -0.93 -6.48 -31.20
C GLN A 207 0.32 -5.72 -31.69
N SER A 208 0.22 -4.39 -31.82
CA SER A 208 1.31 -3.51 -32.24
C SER A 208 2.51 -3.46 -31.26
N ASN A 209 2.36 -3.91 -30.00
CA ASN A 209 3.42 -3.89 -28.99
C ASN A 209 3.97 -5.29 -28.64
N ALA A 210 3.63 -6.31 -29.42
CA ALA A 210 4.15 -7.65 -29.20
C ALA A 210 5.64 -7.72 -29.57
N ARG A 211 6.46 -8.27 -28.66
CA ARG A 211 7.85 -8.63 -28.94
C ARG A 211 8.24 -9.94 -28.27
N TYR A 212 9.25 -10.61 -28.80
CA TYR A 212 9.89 -11.73 -28.12
C TYR A 212 10.62 -11.25 -26.83
N PRO A 213 10.54 -12.00 -25.68
CA PRO A 213 9.84 -13.27 -25.48
C PRO A 213 8.37 -13.09 -25.07
N GLY A 214 7.53 -14.09 -25.44
CA GLY A 214 6.15 -14.21 -24.99
C GLY A 214 5.94 -15.24 -23.87
N THR A 215 6.99 -15.99 -23.49
CA THR A 215 6.90 -17.11 -22.54
C THR A 215 8.08 -17.11 -21.57
N ARG A 216 7.96 -17.84 -20.43
CA ARG A 216 9.05 -17.98 -19.45
C ARG A 216 10.29 -18.66 -20.01
N GLN A 217 10.11 -19.72 -20.82
CA GLN A 217 11.24 -20.37 -21.52
C GLN A 217 11.92 -19.43 -22.54
N GLY A 218 11.16 -18.51 -23.14
CA GLY A 218 11.73 -17.48 -24.01
C GLY A 218 12.52 -16.44 -23.21
N VAL A 219 12.14 -16.12 -21.97
CA VAL A 219 12.91 -15.26 -21.06
C VAL A 219 14.28 -15.89 -20.77
N GLU A 220 14.29 -17.16 -20.38
CA GLU A 220 15.54 -17.91 -20.14
C GLU A 220 16.45 -17.87 -21.37
N TYR A 221 15.90 -18.17 -22.56
CA TYR A 221 16.66 -18.18 -23.82
C TYR A 221 17.28 -16.80 -24.11
N VAL A 222 16.56 -15.72 -23.93
CA VAL A 222 17.10 -14.36 -24.16
C VAL A 222 18.32 -14.09 -23.28
N ILE A 223 18.27 -14.46 -22.00
CA ILE A 223 19.38 -14.26 -21.06
C ILE A 223 20.58 -15.13 -21.49
N ARG A 224 20.33 -16.40 -21.80
CA ARG A 224 21.35 -17.34 -22.27
C ARG A 224 22.04 -16.85 -23.54
N ASP A 225 21.28 -16.44 -24.55
CA ASP A 225 21.82 -15.95 -25.82
C ASP A 225 22.66 -14.68 -25.58
N ALA A 226 22.16 -13.73 -24.78
CA ALA A 226 22.87 -12.49 -24.49
C ALA A 226 24.23 -12.75 -23.83
N PHE A 227 24.32 -13.64 -22.85
CA PHE A 227 25.61 -13.99 -22.24
C PHE A 227 26.51 -14.81 -23.15
N THR A 228 25.94 -15.64 -24.02
CA THR A 228 26.72 -16.34 -25.06
C THR A 228 27.39 -15.34 -26.00
N ARG A 229 26.67 -14.31 -26.40
CA ARG A 229 27.19 -13.21 -27.22
C ARG A 229 28.22 -12.37 -26.46
N ALA A 230 27.96 -12.07 -25.19
CA ALA A 230 28.86 -11.31 -24.35
C ALA A 230 30.22 -12.00 -24.16
N LYS A 231 30.21 -13.34 -23.92
CA LYS A 231 31.46 -14.14 -23.82
C LYS A 231 32.24 -14.12 -25.15
N LYS A 232 31.55 -14.22 -26.30
CA LYS A 232 32.20 -14.10 -27.58
C LYS A 232 32.81 -12.72 -27.76
N TYR A 233 32.07 -11.67 -27.47
CA TYR A 233 32.52 -10.28 -27.54
C TYR A 233 33.75 -10.02 -26.65
N GLN A 234 33.73 -10.51 -25.42
CA GLN A 234 34.87 -10.44 -24.48
C GLN A 234 36.11 -11.13 -25.06
N LYS A 235 35.94 -12.35 -25.63
CA LYS A 235 37.01 -13.10 -26.27
C LYS A 235 37.58 -12.38 -27.48
N ASP A 236 36.75 -11.79 -28.34
CA ASP A 236 37.18 -11.07 -29.54
C ASP A 236 38.03 -9.82 -29.12
N TRP A 237 37.59 -9.07 -28.11
CA TRP A 237 38.37 -7.94 -27.57
C TRP A 237 39.67 -8.39 -26.92
N ALA A 238 39.66 -9.48 -26.17
CA ALA A 238 40.88 -10.06 -25.56
C ALA A 238 41.89 -10.48 -26.62
N ALA A 239 41.45 -11.12 -27.68
CA ALA A 239 42.29 -11.52 -28.84
C ALA A 239 42.88 -10.31 -29.56
N TYR A 240 42.06 -9.27 -29.81
CA TYR A 240 42.54 -8.02 -30.40
C TYR A 240 43.59 -7.34 -29.52
N ASN A 241 43.33 -7.24 -28.21
CA ASN A 241 44.22 -6.58 -27.27
C ASN A 241 45.54 -7.31 -27.08
N ALA A 242 45.55 -8.62 -27.19
CA ALA A 242 46.77 -9.45 -27.09
C ALA A 242 47.57 -9.55 -28.38
N ALA A 243 47.03 -9.07 -29.50
CA ALA A 243 47.71 -9.17 -30.81
C ALA A 243 48.93 -8.25 -30.90
N SER A 244 50.06 -8.77 -31.36
CA SER A 244 51.30 -8.02 -31.57
C SER A 244 51.20 -7.02 -32.72
N ASP A 245 50.34 -7.28 -33.70
CA ASP A 245 50.03 -6.46 -34.87
C ASP A 245 48.77 -5.61 -34.71
N LYS A 246 48.36 -5.30 -33.45
CA LYS A 246 47.16 -4.54 -33.08
C LYS A 246 47.01 -3.23 -33.87
N ALA A 247 48.12 -2.50 -34.16
CA ALA A 247 48.07 -1.26 -34.89
C ALA A 247 47.57 -1.37 -36.34
N THR A 248 47.64 -2.54 -36.91
CA THR A 248 47.20 -2.82 -38.30
C THR A 248 45.89 -3.61 -38.40
N ARG A 249 45.32 -4.06 -37.25
CA ARG A 249 44.05 -4.78 -37.17
C ARG A 249 42.90 -3.80 -36.98
N ILE A 250 41.74 -4.18 -37.56
CA ILE A 250 40.50 -3.49 -37.28
C ILE A 250 40.03 -3.96 -35.90
N PRO A 251 39.80 -3.04 -34.91
CA PRO A 251 39.28 -3.42 -33.62
C PRO A 251 37.85 -4.00 -33.74
N PRO A 252 37.45 -4.89 -32.84
CA PRO A 252 36.07 -5.31 -32.75
C PRO A 252 35.16 -4.07 -32.57
N ARG A 253 33.97 -4.11 -33.23
CA ARG A 253 32.99 -3.05 -33.05
C ARG A 253 32.57 -2.98 -31.60
N ARG A 254 32.57 -1.78 -30.99
CA ARG A 254 32.03 -1.58 -29.65
C ARG A 254 30.53 -1.80 -29.66
N ASP A 255 30.04 -2.60 -28.70
CA ASP A 255 28.65 -2.92 -28.49
C ASP A 255 28.29 -2.60 -27.03
N LEU A 256 27.52 -1.52 -26.83
CA LEU A 256 27.16 -1.02 -25.51
C LEU A 256 26.29 -2.00 -24.72
N GLN A 257 25.51 -2.86 -25.41
CA GLN A 257 24.76 -3.93 -24.73
C GLN A 257 25.72 -4.99 -24.17
N MET A 258 26.74 -5.33 -24.93
CA MET A 258 27.71 -6.35 -24.52
C MET A 258 28.69 -5.82 -23.49
N ASP A 259 29.06 -4.53 -23.54
CA ASP A 259 29.94 -3.91 -22.54
C ASP A 259 29.38 -4.13 -21.12
N ALA A 260 28.08 -3.81 -20.88
CA ALA A 260 27.44 -3.99 -19.59
C ALA A 260 27.40 -5.45 -19.14
N LEU A 261 27.18 -6.41 -20.07
CA LEU A 261 27.15 -7.84 -19.75
C LEU A 261 28.56 -8.41 -19.47
N VAL A 262 29.58 -7.86 -20.12
CA VAL A 262 30.99 -8.21 -19.80
C VAL A 262 31.36 -7.72 -18.40
N GLU A 263 30.90 -6.53 -17.97
CA GLU A 263 31.09 -6.05 -16.59
C GLU A 263 30.44 -7.00 -15.56
N VAL A 264 29.27 -7.59 -15.91
CA VAL A 264 28.64 -8.63 -15.08
C VAL A 264 29.52 -9.89 -14.99
N LEU A 265 30.07 -10.38 -16.13
CA LEU A 265 30.96 -11.54 -16.16
C LEU A 265 32.27 -11.30 -15.37
N GLU A 266 32.73 -10.07 -15.32
CA GLU A 266 33.92 -9.65 -14.58
C GLU A 266 33.65 -9.31 -13.11
N GLY A 267 32.41 -9.40 -12.66
CA GLY A 267 32.01 -9.08 -11.28
C GLY A 267 32.05 -7.58 -10.94
N LYS A 268 32.05 -6.71 -11.96
CA LYS A 268 32.10 -5.25 -11.83
C LYS A 268 30.73 -4.60 -11.79
N ARG A 269 29.65 -5.36 -12.07
CA ARG A 269 28.25 -4.90 -12.08
C ARG A 269 27.37 -5.90 -11.38
N LEU A 270 26.52 -5.42 -10.45
CA LEU A 270 25.63 -6.23 -9.63
C LEU A 270 24.35 -6.60 -10.39
N VAL A 271 24.00 -7.87 -10.46
CA VAL A 271 22.74 -8.33 -11.07
C VAL A 271 21.62 -8.30 -10.03
N HIS A 272 20.58 -7.49 -10.27
CA HIS A 272 19.35 -7.42 -9.51
C HIS A 272 18.22 -8.05 -10.32
N CYS A 273 17.72 -9.21 -9.90
CA CYS A 273 16.80 -10.02 -10.70
C CYS A 273 15.39 -10.00 -10.12
N HIS A 274 14.45 -9.31 -10.79
CA HIS A 274 13.02 -9.41 -10.50
C HIS A 274 12.57 -10.86 -10.64
N SER A 275 11.92 -11.42 -9.62
CA SER A 275 11.51 -12.82 -9.58
C SER A 275 10.40 -13.04 -8.55
N TYR A 276 9.48 -13.95 -8.84
CA TYR A 276 8.44 -14.35 -7.90
C TYR A 276 8.50 -15.85 -7.61
N ARG A 277 8.47 -16.69 -8.64
CA ARG A 277 8.27 -18.13 -8.55
C ARG A 277 9.57 -18.87 -8.22
N ALA A 278 9.46 -19.89 -7.40
CA ALA A 278 10.59 -20.73 -6.97
C ALA A 278 11.29 -21.45 -8.14
N ASP A 279 10.52 -21.94 -9.13
CA ASP A 279 11.08 -22.66 -10.31
C ASP A 279 11.92 -21.71 -11.19
N GLU A 280 11.51 -20.46 -11.35
CA GLU A 280 12.25 -19.46 -12.12
C GLU A 280 13.50 -18.96 -11.36
N ILE A 281 13.43 -18.82 -10.04
CA ILE A 281 14.60 -18.51 -9.19
C ILE A 281 15.66 -19.61 -9.35
N LEU A 282 15.25 -20.88 -9.25
CA LEU A 282 16.17 -22.02 -9.46
C LEU A 282 16.72 -22.08 -10.89
N MET A 283 15.91 -21.77 -11.90
CA MET A 283 16.35 -21.68 -13.29
C MET A 283 17.44 -20.62 -13.43
N MET A 284 17.23 -19.43 -12.83
CA MET A 284 18.19 -18.32 -12.92
C MET A 284 19.49 -18.63 -12.19
N ILE A 285 19.45 -19.28 -11.03
CA ILE A 285 20.65 -19.74 -10.31
C ILE A 285 21.47 -20.68 -11.21
N ARG A 286 20.83 -21.70 -11.80
CA ARG A 286 21.52 -22.65 -12.69
C ARG A 286 22.11 -21.96 -13.93
N LEU A 287 21.35 -21.05 -14.53
CA LEU A 287 21.81 -20.28 -15.69
C LEU A 287 23.01 -19.38 -15.33
N ALA A 288 22.95 -18.69 -14.21
CA ALA A 288 24.04 -17.84 -13.74
C ALA A 288 25.31 -18.66 -13.48
N ASP A 289 25.22 -19.83 -12.83
CA ASP A 289 26.35 -20.71 -12.59
C ASP A 289 26.93 -21.27 -13.91
N GLU A 290 26.09 -21.64 -14.87
CA GLU A 290 26.51 -22.10 -16.22
C GLU A 290 27.19 -20.97 -17.01
N MET A 291 26.67 -19.77 -16.95
CA MET A 291 27.21 -18.60 -17.65
C MET A 291 28.35 -17.92 -16.89
N GLY A 292 28.68 -18.34 -15.68
CA GLY A 292 29.83 -17.87 -14.88
C GLY A 292 29.65 -16.46 -14.34
N PHE A 293 28.44 -16.08 -13.94
CA PHE A 293 28.19 -14.86 -13.20
C PHE A 293 27.40 -15.14 -11.90
N LYS A 294 27.23 -14.15 -11.05
CA LYS A 294 26.43 -14.25 -9.83
C LYS A 294 25.26 -13.29 -9.86
N VAL A 295 24.10 -13.73 -9.40
CA VAL A 295 23.00 -12.87 -9.04
C VAL A 295 23.34 -12.24 -7.69
N ALA A 296 23.41 -10.92 -7.62
CA ALA A 296 23.69 -10.23 -6.37
C ALA A 296 22.46 -10.23 -5.45
N THR A 297 21.28 -9.97 -6.01
CA THR A 297 20.03 -9.93 -5.25
C THR A 297 18.84 -10.35 -6.11
N PHE A 298 18.07 -11.30 -5.63
CA PHE A 298 16.74 -11.57 -6.16
C PHE A 298 15.76 -10.54 -5.58
N GLN A 299 15.04 -9.84 -6.47
CA GLN A 299 14.10 -8.79 -6.11
C GLN A 299 12.68 -9.33 -6.06
N HIS A 300 11.88 -8.89 -5.06
CA HIS A 300 10.55 -9.35 -4.72
C HIS A 300 10.49 -10.78 -4.20
N VAL A 301 11.07 -11.70 -4.89
CA VAL A 301 11.38 -13.09 -4.47
C VAL A 301 10.27 -13.74 -3.62
N LEU A 302 9.00 -13.59 -4.05
CA LEU A 302 7.81 -13.90 -3.24
C LEU A 302 7.72 -15.36 -2.80
N GLU A 303 8.26 -16.28 -3.59
CA GLU A 303 8.40 -17.69 -3.25
C GLU A 303 9.81 -18.08 -2.80
N GLY A 304 10.63 -17.12 -2.40
CA GLY A 304 12.00 -17.36 -1.94
C GLY A 304 12.08 -18.32 -0.78
N TYR A 305 11.08 -18.31 0.10
CA TYR A 305 10.99 -19.24 1.21
C TYR A 305 10.95 -20.72 0.78
N LYS A 306 10.47 -21.03 -0.44
CA LYS A 306 10.45 -22.39 -0.99
C LYS A 306 11.86 -22.88 -1.38
N VAL A 307 12.76 -21.97 -1.72
CA VAL A 307 14.12 -22.24 -2.27
C VAL A 307 15.21 -21.44 -1.54
N ALA A 308 14.98 -21.14 -0.27
CA ALA A 308 15.89 -20.31 0.54
C ALA A 308 17.31 -20.90 0.65
N LYS A 309 17.45 -22.24 0.74
CA LYS A 309 18.75 -22.91 0.79
C LYS A 309 19.55 -22.73 -0.49
N GLU A 310 18.88 -22.84 -1.61
CA GLU A 310 19.49 -22.70 -2.92
C GLU A 310 19.94 -21.25 -3.15
N ILE A 311 19.16 -20.28 -2.71
CA ILE A 311 19.54 -18.84 -2.73
C ILE A 311 20.78 -18.62 -1.85
N ALA A 312 20.76 -19.14 -0.61
CA ALA A 312 21.89 -19.02 0.32
C ALA A 312 23.17 -19.70 -0.24
N ALA A 313 23.04 -20.90 -0.82
CA ALA A 313 24.15 -21.63 -1.43
C ALA A 313 24.75 -20.90 -2.65
N HIS A 314 23.92 -20.23 -3.46
CA HIS A 314 24.40 -19.39 -4.56
C HIS A 314 25.14 -18.13 -4.05
N GLY A 315 24.85 -17.70 -2.82
CA GLY A 315 25.40 -16.49 -2.20
C GLY A 315 24.66 -15.20 -2.61
N ALA A 316 23.47 -15.32 -3.16
CA ALA A 316 22.62 -14.17 -3.50
C ALA A 316 21.91 -13.61 -2.25
N GLY A 317 21.69 -12.30 -2.24
CA GLY A 317 20.71 -11.67 -1.36
C GLY A 317 19.27 -11.89 -1.87
N ALA A 318 18.33 -11.66 -0.97
CA ALA A 318 16.90 -11.67 -1.29
C ALA A 318 16.25 -10.36 -0.78
N SER A 319 15.59 -9.62 -1.65
CA SER A 319 14.89 -8.40 -1.29
C SER A 319 13.41 -8.59 -1.57
N THR A 320 12.56 -8.61 -0.53
CA THR A 320 11.17 -9.02 -0.63
C THR A 320 10.20 -7.96 -0.15
N PHE A 321 8.93 -8.07 -0.58
CA PHE A 321 7.83 -7.38 0.08
C PHE A 321 7.49 -8.05 1.40
N SER A 322 6.89 -7.31 2.32
CA SER A 322 6.48 -7.86 3.62
C SER A 322 5.20 -8.69 3.49
N ASP A 323 4.19 -8.19 2.76
CA ASP A 323 2.86 -8.83 2.75
C ASP A 323 2.03 -8.60 1.47
N TRP A 324 2.65 -8.23 0.36
CA TRP A 324 1.97 -8.18 -0.94
C TRP A 324 1.71 -9.58 -1.47
N TRP A 325 0.47 -9.89 -1.76
CA TRP A 325 0.04 -11.21 -2.22
C TRP A 325 -1.23 -11.13 -3.07
N GLY A 326 -1.52 -12.20 -3.84
CA GLY A 326 -2.80 -12.39 -4.51
C GLY A 326 -3.14 -11.46 -5.68
N TYR A 327 -2.42 -10.35 -5.86
CA TYR A 327 -2.72 -9.35 -6.89
C TYR A 327 -2.45 -9.82 -8.33
N LYS A 328 -1.83 -10.97 -8.51
CA LYS A 328 -1.66 -11.71 -9.76
C LYS A 328 -1.31 -13.17 -9.48
N ILE A 329 -1.48 -14.05 -10.49
CA ILE A 329 -1.32 -15.50 -10.34
C ILE A 329 0.07 -15.91 -9.79
N GLU A 330 1.14 -15.27 -10.22
CA GLU A 330 2.49 -15.58 -9.73
C GLU A 330 2.80 -15.01 -8.32
N ALA A 331 1.85 -14.30 -7.70
CA ALA A 331 1.91 -13.83 -6.33
C ALA A 331 0.93 -14.56 -5.39
N GLU A 332 0.28 -15.62 -5.87
CA GLU A 332 -0.74 -16.38 -5.13
C GLU A 332 -0.17 -17.05 -3.87
N ASP A 333 1.05 -17.57 -3.96
CA ASP A 333 1.75 -18.24 -2.84
C ASP A 333 2.68 -17.29 -2.05
N ALA A 334 2.56 -15.98 -2.23
CA ALA A 334 3.30 -15.03 -1.39
C ALA A 334 2.79 -15.10 0.07
N ILE A 335 3.73 -15.11 1.02
CA ILE A 335 3.43 -15.20 2.46
C ILE A 335 4.15 -14.10 3.24
N PRO A 336 3.54 -13.53 4.28
CA PRO A 336 4.17 -12.46 5.07
C PRO A 336 5.37 -12.96 5.90
N GLY A 337 5.46 -14.27 6.14
CA GLY A 337 6.61 -14.91 6.81
C GLY A 337 7.84 -15.13 5.92
N ASN A 338 7.78 -14.78 4.62
CA ASN A 338 8.84 -15.06 3.65
C ASN A 338 10.22 -14.53 4.10
N ALA A 339 10.29 -13.26 4.51
CA ALA A 339 11.56 -12.65 4.94
C ALA A 339 12.16 -13.37 6.16
N GLY A 340 11.34 -13.66 7.17
CA GLY A 340 11.78 -14.37 8.37
C GLY A 340 12.26 -15.79 8.05
N LEU A 341 11.50 -16.54 7.25
CA LEU A 341 11.87 -17.90 6.87
C LEU A 341 13.20 -17.93 6.11
N MET A 342 13.39 -17.04 5.14
CA MET A 342 14.67 -16.94 4.41
C MET A 342 15.82 -16.53 5.34
N THR A 343 15.58 -15.64 6.32
CA THR A 343 16.57 -15.25 7.34
C THR A 343 16.99 -16.47 8.19
N HIS A 344 16.04 -17.29 8.65
CA HIS A 344 16.32 -18.53 9.39
C HIS A 344 17.12 -19.56 8.57
N LYS A 345 17.04 -19.51 7.25
CA LYS A 345 17.81 -20.38 6.34
C LYS A 345 19.16 -19.78 5.89
N GLY A 346 19.57 -18.64 6.46
CA GLY A 346 20.87 -18.01 6.22
C GLY A 346 20.98 -17.13 4.99
N VAL A 347 19.88 -16.76 4.37
CA VAL A 347 19.88 -15.79 3.27
C VAL A 347 20.08 -14.38 3.84
N ASN A 348 20.86 -13.54 3.18
CA ASN A 348 20.89 -12.10 3.46
C ASN A 348 19.64 -11.44 2.89
N VAL A 349 18.64 -11.21 3.75
CA VAL A 349 17.31 -10.71 3.36
C VAL A 349 17.18 -9.22 3.62
N SER A 350 16.53 -8.50 2.70
CA SER A 350 16.04 -7.12 2.90
C SER A 350 14.54 -7.02 2.58
N ILE A 351 13.89 -6.00 3.12
CA ILE A 351 12.56 -5.55 2.70
C ILE A 351 12.77 -4.40 1.72
N ASN A 352 12.03 -4.39 0.62
CA ASN A 352 12.01 -3.30 -0.36
C ASN A 352 10.62 -2.72 -0.57
N SER A 353 10.57 -1.57 -1.20
CA SER A 353 9.31 -0.87 -1.43
C SER A 353 8.69 -1.13 -2.82
N ASP A 354 9.48 -1.05 -3.88
CA ASP A 354 8.99 -0.94 -5.27
C ASP A 354 7.88 0.13 -5.45
N SER A 355 7.78 1.07 -4.50
CA SER A 355 6.71 2.05 -4.39
C SER A 355 7.12 3.20 -3.48
N ALA A 356 6.97 4.45 -3.93
CA ALA A 356 7.20 5.64 -3.11
C ALA A 356 6.25 5.71 -1.88
N GLU A 357 5.10 5.05 -1.91
CA GLU A 357 4.23 4.95 -0.74
C GLU A 357 4.81 4.01 0.32
N HIS A 358 5.31 2.85 -0.07
CA HIS A 358 5.92 1.90 0.85
C HIS A 358 7.28 2.38 1.37
N ALA A 359 8.07 3.05 0.54
CA ALA A 359 9.40 3.55 0.91
C ALA A 359 9.35 4.48 2.12
N ARG A 360 8.34 5.34 2.22
CA ARG A 360 8.16 6.27 3.36
C ARG A 360 7.70 5.62 4.68
N ARG A 361 7.47 4.31 4.71
CA ARG A 361 7.10 3.54 5.89
C ARG A 361 7.79 2.17 5.95
N LEU A 362 8.98 2.10 5.39
CA LEU A 362 9.75 0.86 5.26
C LEU A 362 10.06 0.22 6.64
N ASN A 363 10.15 1.03 7.69
CA ASN A 363 10.25 0.59 9.09
C ASN A 363 9.08 -0.31 9.52
N THR A 364 7.85 0.08 9.17
CA THR A 364 6.64 -0.72 9.50
C THR A 364 6.55 -1.97 8.64
N GLU A 365 7.02 -1.90 7.39
CA GLU A 365 7.13 -3.09 6.54
C GLU A 365 8.11 -4.12 7.12
N ALA A 366 9.26 -3.67 7.66
CA ALA A 366 10.19 -4.55 8.36
C ALA A 366 9.59 -5.13 9.65
N ALA A 367 8.83 -4.34 10.42
CA ALA A 367 8.20 -4.76 11.66
C ALA A 367 7.20 -5.92 11.48
N LYS A 368 6.56 -6.03 10.31
CA LYS A 368 5.70 -7.16 9.96
C LYS A 368 6.44 -8.49 10.03
N SER A 369 7.74 -8.51 9.74
CA SER A 369 8.57 -9.74 9.81
C SER A 369 8.78 -10.24 11.25
N VAL A 370 8.70 -9.38 12.26
CA VAL A 370 8.68 -9.79 13.67
C VAL A 370 7.42 -10.59 13.99
N ARG A 371 6.27 -10.10 13.48
CA ARG A 371 4.98 -10.73 13.73
C ARG A 371 4.81 -12.06 13.00
N TRP A 372 5.10 -12.10 11.71
CA TRP A 372 4.81 -13.26 10.85
C TRP A 372 6.02 -14.10 10.50
N GLY A 373 7.23 -13.55 10.63
CA GLY A 373 8.46 -14.21 10.25
C GLY A 373 9.24 -14.81 11.43
N ASP A 374 8.78 -14.59 12.66
CA ASP A 374 9.39 -15.06 13.91
C ASP A 374 10.87 -14.69 14.05
N ILE A 375 11.21 -13.46 13.69
CA ILE A 375 12.54 -12.86 13.85
C ILE A 375 12.53 -11.81 14.96
N THR A 376 13.72 -11.48 15.48
CA THR A 376 13.88 -10.44 16.51
C THR A 376 13.76 -9.04 15.95
N ASP A 377 13.52 -8.04 16.82
CA ASP A 377 13.52 -6.63 16.47
C ASP A 377 14.84 -6.21 15.80
N ASP A 378 16.00 -6.66 16.33
CA ASP A 378 17.32 -6.37 15.76
C ASP A 378 17.46 -6.94 14.33
N GLN A 379 16.99 -8.17 14.10
CA GLN A 379 16.98 -8.76 12.77
C GLN A 379 16.05 -7.97 11.82
N ALA A 380 14.88 -7.55 12.29
CA ALA A 380 13.92 -6.79 11.49
C ALA A 380 14.47 -5.41 11.09
N ILE A 381 15.13 -4.68 11.99
CA ILE A 381 15.83 -3.43 11.65
C ILE A 381 16.94 -3.69 10.64
N GLY A 382 17.66 -4.81 10.79
CA GLY A 382 18.67 -5.23 9.82
C GLY A 382 18.14 -5.41 8.39
N LEU A 383 16.87 -5.82 8.23
CA LEU A 383 16.24 -5.99 6.92
C LEU A 383 16.13 -4.69 6.09
N VAL A 384 16.19 -3.54 6.73
CA VAL A 384 16.06 -2.22 6.09
C VAL A 384 17.25 -1.29 6.35
N THR A 385 18.38 -1.86 6.86
CA THR A 385 19.61 -1.10 7.15
C THR A 385 20.83 -1.85 6.64
N ILE A 386 21.44 -2.72 7.47
CA ILE A 386 22.70 -3.38 7.15
C ILE A 386 22.58 -4.44 6.04
N ASN A 387 21.45 -5.14 5.95
CA ASN A 387 21.29 -6.19 4.95
C ASN A 387 21.21 -5.63 3.52
N PRO A 388 20.37 -4.62 3.21
CA PRO A 388 20.41 -3.98 1.90
C PRO A 388 21.76 -3.30 1.62
N ALA A 389 22.44 -2.72 2.64
CA ALA A 389 23.81 -2.19 2.46
C ALA A 389 24.77 -3.27 1.96
N LYS A 390 24.73 -4.47 2.53
CA LYS A 390 25.53 -5.63 2.08
C LYS A 390 25.16 -6.08 0.67
N GLN A 391 23.88 -6.08 0.31
CA GLN A 391 23.42 -6.41 -1.05
C GLN A 391 23.97 -5.45 -2.10
N LEU A 392 24.10 -4.17 -1.74
CA LEU A 392 24.61 -3.09 -2.58
C LEU A 392 26.13 -2.89 -2.47
N ARG A 393 26.82 -3.64 -1.60
CA ARG A 393 28.28 -3.52 -1.36
C ARG A 393 28.70 -2.14 -0.85
N ILE A 394 27.89 -1.56 0.05
CA ILE A 394 28.13 -0.25 0.68
C ILE A 394 28.10 -0.32 2.21
N ASP A 395 28.15 -1.53 2.76
CA ASP A 395 28.05 -1.77 4.19
C ASP A 395 29.29 -1.33 4.99
N ASP A 396 30.38 -1.01 4.33
CA ASP A 396 31.54 -0.32 4.90
C ASP A 396 31.28 1.17 5.18
N ARG A 397 30.27 1.77 4.50
CA ARG A 397 29.94 3.19 4.55
C ARG A 397 28.67 3.48 5.35
N VAL A 398 27.63 2.65 5.23
CA VAL A 398 26.27 2.88 5.79
C VAL A 398 25.68 1.61 6.39
N GLY A 399 24.45 1.67 6.90
CA GLY A 399 23.65 0.53 7.37
C GLY A 399 23.85 0.17 8.84
N SER A 400 24.79 0.80 9.54
CA SER A 400 24.97 0.67 11.01
C SER A 400 25.59 1.94 11.59
N LEU A 401 25.44 2.16 12.91
CA LEU A 401 26.03 3.29 13.62
C LEU A 401 27.43 2.92 14.14
N ASP A 402 28.41 2.83 13.25
CA ASP A 402 29.80 2.59 13.61
C ASP A 402 30.63 3.86 13.37
N VAL A 403 31.67 4.06 14.23
CA VAL A 403 32.61 5.17 14.06
C VAL A 403 33.32 5.07 12.70
N GLY A 404 33.35 6.16 11.96
CA GLY A 404 33.95 6.27 10.62
C GLY A 404 32.99 6.06 9.47
N LYS A 405 31.81 5.49 9.69
CA LYS A 405 30.75 5.40 8.68
C LYS A 405 30.13 6.77 8.39
N ASP A 406 29.43 6.86 7.27
CA ASP A 406 28.71 8.08 6.90
C ASP A 406 27.65 8.40 7.95
N ALA A 407 27.53 9.68 8.25
CA ALA A 407 26.54 10.14 9.24
C ALA A 407 25.13 10.21 8.64
N ASP A 408 24.63 9.06 8.16
CA ASP A 408 23.26 8.85 7.72
C ASP A 408 22.47 8.30 8.90
N VAL A 409 21.70 9.17 9.56
CA VAL A 409 21.11 8.92 10.89
C VAL A 409 19.67 9.42 10.92
N VAL A 410 18.79 8.65 11.58
CA VAL A 410 17.37 9.01 11.74
C VAL A 410 17.01 9.09 13.21
N ILE A 411 16.32 10.16 13.59
CA ILE A 411 15.75 10.37 14.92
C ILE A 411 14.26 10.09 14.89
N TRP A 412 13.80 9.20 15.78
CA TRP A 412 12.41 8.76 15.90
C TRP A 412 11.81 9.18 17.26
N ASN A 413 10.50 9.51 17.27
CA ASN A 413 9.76 9.78 18.51
C ASN A 413 9.46 8.51 19.33
N ASN A 414 9.56 7.32 18.73
CA ASN A 414 9.24 6.03 19.33
C ASN A 414 10.17 4.94 18.75
N HIS A 415 10.07 3.70 19.26
CA HIS A 415 10.81 2.56 18.69
C HIS A 415 10.48 2.44 17.19
N PRO A 416 11.48 2.39 16.29
CA PRO A 416 11.27 2.48 14.83
C PRO A 416 10.34 1.39 14.27
N LEU A 417 10.28 0.20 14.89
CA LEU A 417 9.37 -0.88 14.49
C LEU A 417 7.95 -0.75 15.07
N SER A 418 7.65 0.28 15.87
CA SER A 418 6.30 0.57 16.31
C SER A 418 5.49 1.21 15.20
N THR A 419 4.22 0.82 15.05
CA THR A 419 3.27 1.49 14.14
C THR A 419 3.06 2.97 14.48
N PHE A 420 3.35 3.34 15.73
CA PHE A 420 3.24 4.74 16.22
C PHE A 420 4.54 5.54 16.05
N ALA A 421 5.58 4.99 15.44
CA ALA A 421 6.83 5.67 15.23
C ALA A 421 6.72 6.71 14.11
N ILE A 422 7.23 7.92 14.38
CA ILE A 422 7.33 9.01 13.42
C ILE A 422 8.79 9.48 13.39
N VAL A 423 9.29 9.75 12.20
CA VAL A 423 10.59 10.40 12.01
C VAL A 423 10.49 11.87 12.42
N GLU A 424 11.42 12.32 13.24
CA GLU A 424 11.56 13.73 13.59
C GLU A 424 12.59 14.43 12.71
N GLN A 425 13.74 13.79 12.50
CA GLN A 425 14.81 14.32 11.64
C GLN A 425 15.52 13.18 10.92
N THR A 426 15.89 13.44 9.66
CA THR A 426 16.73 12.56 8.84
C THR A 426 18.00 13.29 8.43
N TYR A 427 19.14 12.69 8.75
CA TYR A 427 20.47 13.17 8.41
C TYR A 427 21.07 12.33 7.30
N ILE A 428 21.71 12.98 6.35
CA ILE A 428 22.57 12.37 5.33
C ILE A 428 23.91 13.11 5.35
N ASP A 429 25.01 12.38 5.43
CA ASP A 429 26.35 12.95 5.51
C ASP A 429 26.47 14.02 6.62
N GLY A 430 25.77 13.80 7.76
CA GLY A 430 25.75 14.70 8.91
C GLY A 430 24.94 16.00 8.73
N LYS A 431 24.26 16.18 7.61
CA LYS A 431 23.36 17.31 7.33
C LYS A 431 21.91 16.90 7.45
N VAL A 432 21.06 17.79 7.97
CA VAL A 432 19.60 17.57 8.01
C VAL A 432 19.04 17.73 6.60
N TYR A 433 18.35 16.70 6.11
CA TYR A 433 17.59 16.71 4.86
C TYR A 433 16.09 16.65 5.06
N TYR A 434 15.66 16.22 6.23
CA TYR A 434 14.28 16.30 6.67
C TYR A 434 14.22 16.71 8.12
N ASP A 435 13.36 17.70 8.41
CA ASP A 435 12.94 18.13 9.75
C ASP A 435 11.43 18.24 9.75
N ARG A 436 10.76 17.48 10.64
CA ARG A 436 9.31 17.40 10.68
C ARG A 436 8.64 18.74 11.01
N GLU A 437 9.22 19.51 11.95
CA GLU A 437 8.63 20.79 12.37
C GLU A 437 8.72 21.82 11.24
N GLU A 438 9.83 21.86 10.54
CA GLU A 438 10.04 22.73 9.37
C GLU A 438 9.08 22.36 8.23
N ASP A 439 8.92 21.05 7.94
CA ASP A 439 8.03 20.57 6.88
C ASP A 439 6.55 20.87 7.20
N MET A 440 6.15 20.72 8.47
CA MET A 440 4.80 21.09 8.92
C MET A 440 4.55 22.60 8.78
N LYS A 441 5.51 23.46 9.13
CA LYS A 441 5.40 24.92 8.97
C LYS A 441 5.26 25.29 7.47
N ARG A 442 6.16 24.78 6.64
CA ARG A 442 6.17 25.04 5.19
C ARG A 442 4.84 24.68 4.53
N THR A 443 4.25 23.53 4.88
CA THR A 443 3.00 23.07 4.27
C THR A 443 1.77 23.78 4.84
N ALA A 444 1.78 24.19 6.11
CA ALA A 444 0.69 24.98 6.70
C ALA A 444 0.59 26.37 6.06
N GLU A 445 1.71 27.03 5.78
CA GLU A 445 1.74 28.32 5.09
C GLU A 445 1.17 28.22 3.67
N ALA A 446 1.46 27.13 2.95
CA ALA A 446 0.98 26.90 1.59
C ALA A 446 -0.54 26.63 1.52
N THR A 447 -1.12 26.02 2.56
CA THR A 447 -2.56 25.65 2.61
C THR A 447 -3.47 26.81 3.04
N SER A 448 -2.95 27.84 3.67
CA SER A 448 -3.74 28.98 4.17
C SER A 448 -4.39 29.85 3.07
N SER A 449 -4.11 29.60 1.80
CA SER A 449 -4.55 30.45 0.67
C SER A 449 -5.80 29.95 -0.11
N THR A 450 -6.42 28.83 0.29
CA THR A 450 -7.51 28.23 -0.49
C THR A 450 -8.68 27.74 0.37
N SER A 451 -9.54 28.65 0.85
CA SER A 451 -10.86 28.27 1.34
C SER A 451 -11.95 29.12 0.67
N ASP A 452 -12.40 28.72 -0.51
CA ASP A 452 -13.71 29.11 -1.00
C ASP A 452 -14.75 28.19 -0.34
N SER A 453 -15.36 28.67 0.74
CA SER A 453 -16.43 27.95 1.42
C SER A 453 -17.71 28.02 0.58
N GLN A 454 -18.08 26.93 -0.09
CA GLN A 454 -19.41 26.78 -0.66
C GLN A 454 -20.47 26.72 0.46
N PRO A 455 -21.68 27.29 0.26
CA PRO A 455 -22.73 27.25 1.27
C PRO A 455 -23.10 25.80 1.60
N ALA A 456 -22.98 25.47 2.89
CA ALA A 456 -23.28 24.13 3.38
C ALA A 456 -24.77 23.84 3.29
N VAL A 457 -25.10 22.74 2.66
CA VAL A 457 -26.45 22.18 2.63
C VAL A 457 -26.68 21.51 3.99
N THR A 458 -27.63 22.02 4.78
CA THR A 458 -27.95 21.50 6.11
C THR A 458 -29.04 20.44 6.05
N GLY A 459 -28.96 19.38 6.87
CA GLY A 459 -29.99 18.34 6.96
C GLY A 459 -29.49 17.06 7.65
N ASN A 460 -30.38 16.09 7.80
CA ASN A 460 -30.03 14.74 8.24
C ASN A 460 -30.27 13.76 7.06
N LEU A 461 -29.22 13.41 6.35
CA LEU A 461 -29.25 12.49 5.20
C LEU A 461 -28.76 11.08 5.58
N PHE A 462 -28.63 10.80 6.86
CA PHE A 462 -28.30 9.48 7.35
C PHE A 462 -29.10 9.18 8.62
N ASP A 463 -30.22 8.48 8.43
CA ASP A 463 -31.07 7.96 9.49
C ASP A 463 -31.59 6.59 9.02
N ILE A 464 -30.69 5.61 8.98
CA ILE A 464 -31.04 4.24 8.59
C ILE A 464 -31.71 3.58 9.78
N ALA A 465 -32.97 3.18 9.64
CA ALA A 465 -33.63 2.34 10.61
C ALA A 465 -32.84 1.01 10.75
N PRO A 466 -32.45 0.62 11.98
CA PRO A 466 -31.84 -0.68 12.18
C PRO A 466 -32.78 -1.75 11.67
N GLU A 467 -32.28 -2.66 10.84
CA GLU A 467 -33.08 -3.81 10.44
C GLU A 467 -33.45 -4.57 11.72
N ALA A 468 -34.77 -4.81 11.94
CA ALA A 468 -35.23 -5.75 12.96
C ALA A 468 -34.77 -7.14 12.50
N GLY A 469 -33.58 -7.52 12.92
CA GLY A 469 -32.77 -8.53 12.27
C GLY A 469 -33.43 -9.91 12.27
N LYS A 470 -33.32 -10.60 11.18
CA LYS A 470 -33.47 -12.03 11.06
C LYS A 470 -32.15 -12.77 11.43
N VAL A 471 -31.30 -12.21 12.28
CA VAL A 471 -30.19 -12.98 12.84
C VAL A 471 -30.81 -14.02 13.75
N VAL A 472 -30.68 -15.28 13.38
CA VAL A 472 -31.14 -16.39 14.22
C VAL A 472 -30.16 -16.51 15.39
N PHE A 473 -30.56 -16.00 16.55
CA PHE A 473 -29.79 -16.14 17.78
C PHE A 473 -29.87 -17.57 18.31
N ASN A 474 -28.77 -18.30 18.23
CA ASN A 474 -28.66 -19.64 18.81
C ASN A 474 -28.31 -19.57 20.30
N VAL A 475 -29.29 -19.22 21.12
CA VAL A 475 -29.11 -19.12 22.59
C VAL A 475 -28.97 -20.49 23.28
N ASN A 476 -29.21 -21.60 22.59
CA ASN A 476 -29.06 -22.96 23.13
C ASN A 476 -27.70 -23.60 22.79
N GLY A 477 -26.82 -22.88 22.09
CA GLY A 477 -25.51 -23.37 21.75
C GLY A 477 -24.55 -23.44 22.94
N PRO A 478 -23.30 -23.91 22.73
CA PRO A 478 -22.31 -24.07 23.78
C PRO A 478 -22.03 -22.75 24.50
N THR A 479 -21.75 -22.85 25.81
CA THR A 479 -21.33 -21.68 26.61
C THR A 479 -19.84 -21.73 26.87
N TRP A 480 -19.19 -20.63 26.70
CA TRP A 480 -17.77 -20.45 27.03
C TRP A 480 -17.46 -19.03 27.47
N ALA A 481 -16.28 -18.81 28.02
CA ALA A 481 -15.91 -17.50 28.56
C ALA A 481 -14.47 -17.14 28.22
N ILE A 482 -14.26 -15.85 27.94
CA ILE A 482 -12.93 -15.24 27.89
C ILE A 482 -12.75 -14.52 29.23
N THR A 483 -11.72 -14.91 29.98
CA THR A 483 -11.47 -14.40 31.32
C THR A 483 -10.13 -13.66 31.38
N ASN A 484 -9.92 -12.90 32.47
CA ASN A 484 -8.64 -12.27 32.76
C ASN A 484 -8.18 -11.28 31.65
N ALA A 485 -9.13 -10.62 31.02
CA ALA A 485 -8.94 -9.76 29.86
C ALA A 485 -9.11 -8.28 30.21
N ARG A 486 -8.34 -7.42 29.54
CA ARG A 486 -8.66 -5.99 29.41
C ARG A 486 -9.68 -5.85 28.27
N ILE A 487 -10.89 -5.39 28.59
CA ILE A 487 -11.99 -5.41 27.64
C ILE A 487 -12.28 -4.01 27.13
N HIS A 488 -12.16 -3.81 25.82
CA HIS A 488 -12.50 -2.58 25.12
C HIS A 488 -13.93 -2.67 24.61
N THR A 489 -14.90 -2.19 25.37
CA THR A 489 -16.32 -2.34 25.03
C THR A 489 -16.74 -1.50 23.83
N VAL A 490 -16.08 -0.39 23.57
CA VAL A 490 -16.32 0.65 22.55
C VAL A 490 -17.60 1.46 22.79
N SER A 491 -18.66 0.87 23.31
CA SER A 491 -19.90 1.57 23.70
C SER A 491 -19.85 2.15 25.12
N GLY A 492 -18.81 1.83 25.89
CA GLY A 492 -18.61 2.27 27.27
C GLY A 492 -17.13 2.28 27.66
N PRO A 493 -16.83 2.47 28.95
CA PRO A 493 -15.45 2.52 29.42
C PRO A 493 -14.74 1.18 29.28
N VAL A 494 -13.40 1.22 29.13
CA VAL A 494 -12.55 0.03 29.16
C VAL A 494 -12.64 -0.63 30.54
N ILE A 495 -12.85 -1.95 30.55
CA ILE A 495 -12.83 -2.78 31.76
C ILE A 495 -11.40 -3.30 31.92
N PRO A 496 -10.63 -2.82 32.93
CA PRO A 496 -9.20 -3.14 33.05
C PRO A 496 -8.92 -4.64 33.22
N ARG A 497 -9.86 -5.36 33.89
CA ARG A 497 -9.81 -6.82 34.05
C ARG A 497 -11.25 -7.33 34.18
N GLY A 498 -11.63 -8.18 33.22
CA GLY A 498 -13.00 -8.64 33.16
C GLY A 498 -13.16 -9.99 32.47
N THR A 499 -14.43 -10.37 32.32
CA THR A 499 -14.88 -11.61 31.69
C THR A 499 -15.95 -11.29 30.66
N VAL A 500 -15.87 -11.95 29.50
CA VAL A 500 -16.93 -12.00 28.49
C VAL A 500 -17.46 -13.43 28.47
N VAL A 501 -18.77 -13.62 28.71
CA VAL A 501 -19.46 -14.91 28.59
C VAL A 501 -20.22 -14.95 27.27
N ILE A 502 -20.00 -15.99 26.50
CA ILE A 502 -20.59 -16.23 25.19
C ILE A 502 -21.49 -17.45 25.31
N ARG A 503 -22.70 -17.36 24.75
CA ARG A 503 -23.62 -18.46 24.65
C ARG A 503 -24.21 -18.57 23.25
N GLY A 504 -23.96 -19.72 22.61
CA GLY A 504 -24.29 -19.88 21.20
C GLY A 504 -23.56 -18.84 20.36
N ASN A 505 -24.31 -18.02 19.63
CA ASN A 505 -23.73 -16.96 18.78
C ASN A 505 -23.74 -15.54 19.40
N THR A 506 -24.09 -15.42 20.69
CA THR A 506 -24.29 -14.12 21.33
C THR A 506 -23.41 -13.90 22.56
N ILE A 507 -23.15 -12.65 22.87
CA ILE A 507 -22.57 -12.21 24.15
C ILE A 507 -23.66 -12.28 25.20
N GLN A 508 -23.50 -13.16 26.18
CA GLN A 508 -24.47 -13.32 27.28
C GLN A 508 -24.23 -12.27 28.38
N ALA A 509 -23.00 -12.05 28.73
CA ALA A 509 -22.61 -11.10 29.75
C ALA A 509 -21.18 -10.58 29.55
N VAL A 510 -20.92 -9.35 29.99
CA VAL A 510 -19.58 -8.71 30.00
C VAL A 510 -19.45 -7.85 31.24
N GLY A 511 -18.31 -7.88 31.90
CA GLY A 511 -18.04 -7.04 33.08
C GLY A 511 -16.85 -7.50 33.92
N ALA A 512 -16.50 -6.69 34.93
CA ALA A 512 -15.41 -7.00 35.85
C ALA A 512 -15.76 -8.17 36.80
N ASN A 513 -17.02 -8.30 37.17
CA ASN A 513 -17.52 -9.27 38.18
C ASN A 513 -18.46 -10.31 37.59
N VAL A 514 -18.32 -10.64 36.33
CA VAL A 514 -19.13 -11.67 35.66
C VAL A 514 -18.64 -13.04 36.06
N SER A 515 -19.57 -13.86 36.60
CA SER A 515 -19.28 -15.26 36.96
C SER A 515 -19.28 -16.13 35.72
N VAL A 516 -18.27 -17.01 35.62
CA VAL A 516 -18.24 -18.04 34.57
C VAL A 516 -19.26 -19.12 34.87
N PRO A 517 -20.17 -19.42 33.95
CA PRO A 517 -21.15 -20.50 34.14
C PRO A 517 -20.47 -21.86 34.34
N SER A 518 -21.06 -22.70 35.20
CA SER A 518 -20.59 -24.07 35.45
C SER A 518 -20.55 -24.85 34.15
N GLY A 519 -19.44 -25.56 33.88
CA GLY A 519 -19.27 -26.37 32.68
C GLY A 519 -18.92 -25.58 31.39
N ALA A 520 -18.77 -24.25 31.49
CA ALA A 520 -18.33 -23.45 30.36
C ALA A 520 -16.85 -23.74 30.03
N ARG A 521 -16.50 -23.84 28.75
CA ARG A 521 -15.09 -23.78 28.29
C ARG A 521 -14.52 -22.40 28.65
N VAL A 522 -13.30 -22.36 29.17
CA VAL A 522 -12.65 -21.10 29.56
C VAL A 522 -11.43 -20.88 28.69
N VAL A 523 -11.32 -19.68 28.14
CA VAL A 523 -10.13 -19.13 27.50
C VAL A 523 -9.58 -18.04 28.40
N ASP A 524 -8.38 -18.24 28.96
CA ASP A 524 -7.68 -17.25 29.79
C ASP A 524 -6.88 -16.32 28.87
N ALA A 525 -7.29 -15.06 28.78
CA ALA A 525 -6.59 -14.04 27.98
C ALA A 525 -5.25 -13.60 28.62
N ARG A 526 -4.91 -14.05 29.84
CA ARG A 526 -3.65 -13.77 30.54
C ARG A 526 -3.27 -12.29 30.62
N GLY A 527 -4.28 -11.44 30.79
CA GLY A 527 -4.09 -9.97 30.81
C GLY A 527 -4.06 -9.34 29.41
N GLY A 528 -4.25 -10.11 28.35
CA GLY A 528 -4.40 -9.61 26.98
C GLY A 528 -5.65 -8.77 26.77
N ASN A 529 -5.78 -8.20 25.60
CA ASN A 529 -6.89 -7.32 25.26
C ASN A 529 -8.00 -8.08 24.53
N VAL A 530 -9.25 -7.71 24.78
CA VAL A 530 -10.43 -8.15 24.02
C VAL A 530 -11.09 -6.93 23.40
N TYR A 531 -11.25 -6.99 22.08
CA TYR A 531 -11.91 -5.96 21.28
C TYR A 531 -13.17 -6.53 20.62
N PRO A 532 -14.16 -5.70 20.23
CA PRO A 532 -15.15 -6.12 19.23
C PRO A 532 -14.41 -6.54 17.94
N GLY A 533 -14.96 -7.46 17.20
CA GLY A 533 -14.42 -7.81 15.90
C GLY A 533 -14.32 -6.61 14.98
N PHE A 534 -13.21 -6.48 14.26
CA PHE A 534 -12.99 -5.37 13.33
C PHE A 534 -13.83 -5.56 12.07
N ILE A 535 -14.24 -4.43 11.49
CA ILE A 535 -15.10 -4.37 10.31
C ILE A 535 -14.37 -3.60 9.21
N ASP A 536 -14.13 -4.25 8.08
CA ASP A 536 -13.75 -3.54 6.87
C ASP A 536 -14.99 -2.93 6.23
N ALA A 537 -15.03 -1.61 6.14
CA ALA A 537 -16.23 -0.93 5.65
C ALA A 537 -16.40 -0.98 4.13
N GLN A 538 -15.39 -1.41 3.36
CA GLN A 538 -15.51 -1.61 1.91
C GLN A 538 -14.39 -2.49 1.37
N THR A 539 -14.78 -3.60 0.75
CA THR A 539 -13.89 -4.53 0.05
C THR A 539 -14.66 -5.30 -1.04
N ASP A 540 -13.92 -5.97 -1.93
CA ASP A 540 -14.40 -6.95 -2.89
C ASP A 540 -14.16 -8.41 -2.43
N LEU A 541 -13.85 -8.59 -1.15
CA LEU A 541 -13.58 -9.89 -0.53
C LEU A 541 -14.70 -10.91 -0.80
N GLY A 542 -14.34 -12.09 -1.28
CA GLY A 542 -15.28 -13.14 -1.67
C GLY A 542 -15.99 -12.91 -3.00
N LEU A 543 -15.79 -11.78 -3.67
CA LEU A 543 -16.18 -11.54 -5.07
C LEU A 543 -14.98 -11.62 -6.01
N ASN A 544 -13.80 -11.41 -5.48
CA ASN A 544 -12.54 -11.43 -6.20
C ASN A 544 -11.60 -12.43 -5.53
N GLU A 545 -11.00 -13.32 -6.32
CA GLU A 545 -10.16 -14.39 -5.82
C GLU A 545 -8.67 -14.14 -6.08
N PRO A 546 -7.77 -14.57 -5.17
CA PRO A 546 -6.34 -14.45 -5.37
C PRO A 546 -5.86 -15.02 -6.70
N GLY A 547 -5.13 -14.22 -7.48
CA GLY A 547 -4.53 -14.65 -8.74
C GLY A 547 -5.45 -14.71 -9.95
N VAL A 548 -6.77 -14.52 -9.81
CA VAL A 548 -7.76 -14.72 -10.89
C VAL A 548 -8.47 -13.41 -11.25
N ARG A 549 -7.79 -12.50 -11.95
CA ARG A 549 -8.35 -11.17 -12.27
C ARG A 549 -9.44 -11.13 -13.36
N ASN A 550 -9.60 -12.16 -14.15
CA ASN A 550 -10.51 -12.14 -15.32
C ASN A 550 -11.81 -12.90 -15.09
N PHE A 551 -12.03 -13.42 -13.90
CA PHE A 551 -13.19 -14.21 -13.50
C PHE A 551 -13.72 -13.76 -12.15
N ASP A 552 -13.59 -12.42 -11.88
CA ASP A 552 -14.18 -11.82 -10.69
C ASP A 552 -15.68 -11.59 -10.89
N ASP A 553 -16.41 -11.60 -9.78
CA ASP A 553 -17.85 -11.30 -9.70
C ASP A 553 -18.11 -9.86 -9.21
N VAL A 554 -17.09 -8.98 -9.33
CA VAL A 554 -17.16 -7.61 -8.81
C VAL A 554 -18.04 -6.72 -9.67
N SER A 555 -17.98 -6.84 -11.01
CA SER A 555 -18.56 -5.86 -11.91
C SER A 555 -19.48 -6.45 -12.97
N GLU A 556 -20.70 -5.91 -13.08
CA GLU A 556 -21.66 -6.23 -14.13
C GLU A 556 -21.70 -5.13 -15.19
N ILE A 557 -22.19 -5.44 -16.39
CA ILE A 557 -22.12 -4.60 -17.60
C ILE A 557 -23.26 -3.60 -17.75
N LEU A 558 -24.38 -3.75 -17.03
CA LEU A 558 -25.54 -2.86 -17.18
C LEU A 558 -25.27 -1.50 -16.51
N THR A 559 -25.97 -0.47 -16.98
CA THR A 559 -25.91 0.87 -16.35
C THR A 559 -26.57 0.87 -14.97
N PHE A 560 -27.61 0.07 -14.77
CA PHE A 560 -28.39 -0.01 -13.54
C PHE A 560 -28.54 -1.49 -13.13
N ASN A 561 -27.85 -1.87 -12.09
CA ASN A 561 -27.76 -3.26 -11.58
C ASN A 561 -28.46 -3.42 -10.22
N GLN A 562 -29.44 -2.59 -9.89
CA GLN A 562 -30.11 -2.58 -8.58
C GLN A 562 -30.74 -3.93 -8.19
N MET A 563 -31.06 -4.78 -9.16
CA MET A 563 -31.66 -6.10 -8.94
C MET A 563 -30.62 -7.13 -8.47
N LEU A 564 -29.35 -6.84 -8.56
CA LEU A 564 -28.28 -7.80 -8.19
C LEU A 564 -28.12 -7.89 -6.70
N ARG A 565 -28.15 -9.13 -6.21
CA ARG A 565 -27.92 -9.48 -4.80
C ARG A 565 -26.48 -9.96 -4.65
N THR A 566 -25.59 -9.04 -4.36
CA THR A 566 -24.13 -9.27 -4.27
C THR A 566 -23.78 -10.47 -3.38
N ARG A 567 -24.49 -10.66 -2.28
CA ARG A 567 -24.25 -11.77 -1.34
C ARG A 567 -24.33 -13.17 -1.96
N VAL A 568 -25.08 -13.37 -3.07
CA VAL A 568 -25.19 -14.71 -3.70
C VAL A 568 -23.95 -15.13 -4.47
N ALA A 569 -23.08 -14.16 -4.81
CA ALA A 569 -21.78 -14.40 -5.43
C ALA A 569 -20.65 -14.49 -4.37
N TYR A 570 -20.95 -14.25 -3.09
CA TYR A 570 -19.96 -14.27 -2.03
C TYR A 570 -19.43 -15.69 -1.78
N GLN A 571 -18.16 -15.91 -2.06
CA GLN A 571 -17.47 -17.18 -1.86
C GLN A 571 -17.00 -17.30 -0.42
N SER A 572 -17.74 -18.06 0.38
CA SER A 572 -17.56 -18.17 1.83
C SER A 572 -16.26 -18.87 2.26
N ASP A 573 -15.66 -19.67 1.39
CA ASP A 573 -14.43 -20.44 1.63
C ASP A 573 -13.20 -19.89 0.90
N SER A 574 -13.27 -18.63 0.44
CA SER A 574 -12.11 -17.94 -0.17
C SER A 574 -10.90 -17.93 0.76
N ASP A 575 -9.72 -18.23 0.22
CA ASP A 575 -8.43 -18.12 0.94
C ASP A 575 -8.22 -16.72 1.53
N ALA A 576 -8.74 -15.68 0.86
CA ALA A 576 -8.62 -14.30 1.30
C ALA A 576 -9.39 -14.04 2.61
N ILE A 577 -10.53 -14.69 2.80
CA ILE A 577 -11.31 -14.62 4.06
C ILE A 577 -10.49 -15.17 5.22
N ALA A 578 -9.87 -16.34 5.04
CA ALA A 578 -9.05 -16.96 6.06
C ALA A 578 -7.82 -16.08 6.42
N VAL A 579 -7.24 -15.39 5.43
CA VAL A 579 -6.13 -14.43 5.65
C VAL A 579 -6.61 -13.20 6.42
N ALA A 580 -7.77 -12.63 6.07
CA ALA A 580 -8.34 -11.46 6.75
C ALA A 580 -8.62 -11.73 8.25
N ARG A 581 -9.14 -12.92 8.57
CA ARG A 581 -9.44 -13.34 9.96
C ARG A 581 -8.23 -13.30 10.88
N THR A 582 -7.04 -13.59 10.39
CA THR A 582 -5.81 -13.62 11.22
C THR A 582 -5.46 -12.27 11.83
N GLU A 583 -6.03 -11.20 11.31
CA GLU A 583 -5.86 -9.83 11.81
C GLU A 583 -7.04 -9.31 12.61
N GLY A 584 -8.00 -10.19 12.91
CA GLY A 584 -9.16 -9.84 13.71
C GLY A 584 -10.30 -9.20 12.92
N ILE A 585 -10.25 -9.22 11.60
CA ILE A 585 -11.40 -8.80 10.78
C ILE A 585 -12.47 -9.90 10.90
N THR A 586 -13.64 -9.54 11.41
CA THR A 586 -14.75 -10.50 11.63
C THR A 586 -15.90 -10.29 10.67
N SER A 587 -16.01 -9.07 10.12
CA SER A 587 -17.08 -8.72 9.18
C SER A 587 -16.56 -7.75 8.13
N ALA A 588 -17.20 -7.74 6.95
CA ALA A 588 -16.85 -6.84 5.87
C ALA A 588 -18.09 -6.38 5.08
N GLY A 589 -18.08 -5.11 4.68
CA GLY A 589 -19.02 -4.57 3.70
C GLY A 589 -18.57 -4.94 2.29
N ILE A 590 -19.38 -5.73 1.58
CA ILE A 590 -19.03 -6.25 0.26
C ILE A 590 -19.63 -5.35 -0.83
N PHE A 591 -18.77 -4.79 -1.68
CA PHE A 591 -19.18 -3.80 -2.67
C PHE A 591 -19.03 -4.31 -4.09
N PRO A 592 -20.18 -4.42 -4.81
CA PRO A 592 -20.13 -4.64 -6.25
C PRO A 592 -19.78 -3.36 -7.00
N GLY A 593 -19.24 -3.52 -8.20
CA GLY A 593 -18.94 -2.47 -9.17
C GLY A 593 -19.88 -2.52 -10.38
N GLY A 594 -19.49 -1.77 -11.41
CA GLY A 594 -20.22 -1.71 -12.70
C GLY A 594 -21.41 -0.75 -12.72
N GLY A 595 -21.56 -0.05 -13.84
CA GLY A 595 -22.67 0.89 -14.07
C GLY A 595 -22.72 2.10 -13.14
N ILE A 596 -23.89 2.75 -13.12
CA ILE A 596 -24.22 3.82 -12.18
C ILE A 596 -24.68 3.20 -10.84
N ILE A 597 -25.56 2.20 -10.90
CA ILE A 597 -25.91 1.37 -9.75
C ILE A 597 -25.21 0.01 -9.91
N GLY A 598 -24.35 -0.34 -8.98
CA GLY A 598 -23.57 -1.58 -9.03
C GLY A 598 -24.29 -2.80 -8.47
N GLY A 599 -25.23 -2.60 -7.55
CA GLY A 599 -26.00 -3.67 -6.89
C GLY A 599 -26.09 -3.48 -5.37
N GLU A 600 -26.67 -4.47 -4.71
CA GLU A 600 -26.86 -4.52 -3.26
C GLU A 600 -25.55 -4.54 -2.49
N VAL A 601 -25.49 -3.84 -1.36
CA VAL A 601 -24.34 -3.82 -0.44
C VAL A 601 -24.70 -4.58 0.85
N PRO A 602 -24.20 -5.81 1.03
CA PRO A 602 -24.37 -6.57 2.28
C PRO A 602 -23.23 -6.29 3.26
N LEU A 603 -23.49 -6.56 4.56
CA LEU A 603 -22.46 -6.75 5.58
C LEU A 603 -22.37 -8.25 5.89
N MET A 604 -21.20 -8.85 5.68
CA MET A 604 -20.96 -10.29 5.80
C MET A 604 -20.01 -10.58 6.96
N ASN A 605 -20.28 -11.64 7.72
CA ASN A 605 -19.30 -12.26 8.61
C ASN A 605 -18.27 -13.06 7.80
N LEU A 606 -17.08 -13.21 8.34
CA LEU A 606 -15.99 -13.92 7.69
C LEU A 606 -15.84 -15.38 8.14
N ASP A 607 -16.93 -16.02 8.58
CA ASP A 607 -16.98 -17.45 8.92
C ASP A 607 -18.40 -18.00 8.74
N GLY A 608 -18.54 -19.04 7.92
CA GLY A 608 -19.78 -19.76 7.61
C GLY A 608 -19.58 -20.68 6.41
N TRP A 609 -20.43 -21.67 6.25
CA TRP A 609 -20.36 -22.62 5.13
C TRP A 609 -20.99 -22.07 3.84
N THR A 610 -21.99 -21.20 4.01
CA THR A 610 -22.71 -20.59 2.89
C THR A 610 -22.85 -19.08 3.12
N TRP A 611 -23.16 -18.35 2.06
CA TRP A 611 -23.37 -16.90 2.19
C TRP A 611 -24.55 -16.59 3.15
N GLU A 612 -25.57 -17.45 3.26
CA GLU A 612 -26.69 -17.26 4.18
C GLU A 612 -26.24 -17.25 5.65
N GLU A 613 -25.30 -18.12 6.01
CA GLU A 613 -24.73 -18.17 7.36
C GLU A 613 -23.85 -16.95 7.66
N ASN A 614 -23.24 -16.37 6.63
CA ASN A 614 -22.32 -15.24 6.75
C ASN A 614 -23.04 -13.90 6.84
N VAL A 615 -24.33 -13.82 6.50
CA VAL A 615 -25.05 -12.53 6.48
C VAL A 615 -25.22 -11.96 7.89
N VAL A 616 -24.67 -10.76 8.14
CA VAL A 616 -25.00 -9.89 9.27
C VAL A 616 -26.15 -8.99 8.89
N ARG A 617 -26.06 -8.34 7.72
CA ARG A 617 -27.13 -7.56 7.11
C ARG A 617 -27.17 -7.82 5.61
N ALA A 618 -28.29 -8.30 5.13
CA ALA A 618 -28.43 -8.77 3.75
C ALA A 618 -28.27 -7.63 2.73
N ALA A 619 -28.86 -6.47 3.02
CA ALA A 619 -28.80 -5.30 2.16
C ALA A 619 -28.81 -4.02 3.03
N ALA A 620 -27.67 -3.37 3.18
CA ALA A 620 -27.59 -2.05 3.79
C ALA A 620 -27.98 -0.93 2.80
N GLY A 621 -27.89 -1.22 1.51
CA GLY A 621 -28.25 -0.28 0.45
C GLY A 621 -27.76 -0.70 -0.92
N GLN A 622 -27.55 0.30 -1.79
CA GLN A 622 -27.08 0.12 -3.17
C GLN A 622 -25.76 0.84 -3.40
N ALA A 623 -24.82 0.19 -4.07
CA ALA A 623 -23.59 0.81 -4.54
C ALA A 623 -23.92 1.77 -5.70
N PHE A 624 -23.50 3.03 -5.57
CA PHE A 624 -23.80 4.09 -6.54
C PHE A 624 -22.52 4.85 -6.92
N SER A 625 -22.22 4.88 -8.21
CA SER A 625 -21.13 5.68 -8.79
C SER A 625 -21.68 7.03 -9.27
N PHE A 626 -21.38 8.12 -8.52
CA PHE A 626 -21.92 9.44 -8.85
C PHE A 626 -21.28 10.02 -10.11
N PRO A 627 -22.05 10.47 -11.09
CA PRO A 627 -21.53 11.06 -12.31
C PRO A 627 -20.69 12.32 -12.06
N GLY A 628 -19.60 12.49 -12.78
CA GLY A 628 -18.71 13.66 -12.65
C GLY A 628 -17.63 13.53 -11.57
N GLY A 629 -17.68 12.49 -10.77
CA GLY A 629 -16.62 12.16 -9.83
C GLY A 629 -15.52 11.33 -10.52
N GLY A 630 -14.72 11.90 -11.39
CA GLY A 630 -13.56 11.25 -12.01
C GLY A 630 -12.49 10.91 -10.98
N GLY A 631 -12.70 9.87 -10.20
CA GLY A 631 -11.74 9.28 -9.26
C GLY A 631 -11.10 8.05 -9.87
N GLY A 632 -10.14 8.25 -10.77
CA GLY A 632 -9.23 7.20 -11.20
C GLY A 632 -8.21 6.92 -10.10
N GLY A 633 -8.57 6.17 -9.07
CA GLY A 633 -7.60 5.56 -8.15
C GLY A 633 -6.78 4.53 -8.91
N ARG A 634 -5.53 4.83 -9.23
CA ARG A 634 -4.50 3.83 -9.56
C ARG A 634 -4.08 3.12 -8.29
N GLY A 635 -4.89 2.15 -7.90
CA GLY A 635 -4.56 1.27 -6.79
C GLY A 635 -5.50 0.07 -6.86
N GLY A 636 -5.00 -1.07 -7.34
CA GLY A 636 -5.80 -2.26 -7.58
C GLY A 636 -6.50 -2.22 -8.94
N GLY A 637 -6.09 -3.10 -9.87
CA GLY A 637 -6.59 -3.14 -11.25
C GLY A 637 -8.09 -3.37 -11.37
N GLY A 638 -8.87 -2.30 -11.27
CA GLY A 638 -10.25 -2.25 -11.68
C GLY A 638 -10.31 -1.71 -13.12
N PHE A 639 -10.95 -2.41 -14.01
CA PHE A 639 -11.29 -1.94 -15.35
C PHE A 639 -12.00 -0.58 -15.27
N GLY A 640 -11.28 0.46 -15.67
CA GLY A 640 -11.90 1.78 -15.88
C GLY A 640 -12.95 1.63 -16.96
N GLY A 641 -14.23 1.62 -16.56
CA GLY A 641 -15.31 1.88 -17.47
C GLY A 641 -14.98 3.18 -18.23
N ARG A 642 -15.08 3.16 -19.55
CA ARG A 642 -14.92 4.34 -20.41
C ARG A 642 -15.70 5.47 -19.78
N ALA A 643 -15.02 6.50 -19.31
CA ALA A 643 -15.65 7.75 -18.88
C ALA A 643 -16.45 8.27 -20.09
N GLY A 644 -17.74 8.03 -20.08
CA GLY A 644 -18.67 8.71 -20.96
C GLY A 644 -18.51 10.21 -20.71
N GLY A 645 -18.38 11.02 -21.74
CA GLY A 645 -18.26 12.46 -21.60
C GLY A 645 -19.37 13.04 -20.70
N ALA A 646 -19.17 14.24 -20.14
CA ALA A 646 -20.10 14.90 -19.19
C ALA A 646 -21.59 14.85 -19.59
N GLY A 647 -21.89 14.74 -20.87
CA GLY A 647 -23.26 14.58 -21.40
C GLY A 647 -23.91 13.24 -21.07
N ALA A 648 -23.13 12.13 -21.16
CA ALA A 648 -23.64 10.79 -20.84
C ALA A 648 -23.81 10.59 -19.32
N ALA A 649 -22.94 11.21 -18.52
CA ALA A 649 -23.03 11.19 -17.07
C ALA A 649 -24.33 11.88 -16.55
N ASN A 650 -24.70 13.02 -17.11
CA ASN A 650 -25.94 13.74 -16.77
C ASN A 650 -27.21 13.02 -17.25
N SER A 651 -27.15 12.24 -18.34
CA SER A 651 -28.29 11.41 -18.79
C SER A 651 -28.58 10.27 -17.84
N GLY A 652 -27.54 9.58 -17.36
CA GLY A 652 -27.71 8.48 -16.42
C GLY A 652 -28.28 8.89 -15.07
N LEU A 653 -27.90 10.07 -14.55
CA LEU A 653 -28.48 10.57 -13.30
C LEU A 653 -29.98 10.89 -13.47
N ARG A 654 -30.39 11.47 -14.60
CA ARG A 654 -31.81 11.71 -14.90
C ARG A 654 -32.60 10.40 -15.06
N GLU A 655 -32.00 9.39 -15.64
CA GLU A 655 -32.63 8.08 -15.77
C GLU A 655 -32.82 7.44 -14.38
N LEU A 656 -31.85 7.54 -13.49
CA LEU A 656 -32.00 7.10 -12.09
C LEU A 656 -33.12 7.86 -11.38
N GLU A 657 -33.21 9.18 -11.55
CA GLU A 657 -34.32 10.01 -10.99
C GLU A 657 -35.66 9.53 -11.51
N THR A 658 -35.74 9.16 -12.80
CA THR A 658 -36.98 8.60 -13.40
C THR A 658 -37.33 7.26 -12.80
N LEU A 659 -36.33 6.35 -12.61
CA LEU A 659 -36.58 5.05 -11.97
C LEU A 659 -37.02 5.20 -10.51
N LEU A 660 -36.44 6.13 -9.75
CA LEU A 660 -36.89 6.43 -8.38
C LEU A 660 -38.32 6.98 -8.32
N ALA A 661 -38.68 7.86 -9.26
CA ALA A 661 -40.05 8.36 -9.36
C ALA A 661 -41.04 7.24 -9.70
N GLN A 662 -40.70 6.36 -10.64
CA GLN A 662 -41.49 5.16 -10.97
C GLN A 662 -41.60 4.19 -9.77
N ALA A 663 -40.49 3.94 -9.05
CA ALA A 663 -40.47 3.09 -7.85
C ALA A 663 -41.37 3.66 -6.76
N LYS A 664 -41.41 4.98 -6.59
CA LYS A 664 -42.30 5.65 -5.62
C LYS A 664 -43.76 5.41 -5.93
N VAL A 665 -44.16 5.53 -7.19
CA VAL A 665 -45.54 5.25 -7.64
C VAL A 665 -45.84 3.76 -7.52
N TYR A 666 -44.94 2.91 -7.96
CA TYR A 666 -45.03 1.46 -7.87
C TYR A 666 -45.25 1.00 -6.41
N GLY A 667 -44.51 1.55 -5.46
CA GLY A 667 -44.61 1.21 -4.03
C GLY A 667 -45.93 1.58 -3.35
N GLN A 668 -46.70 2.51 -3.95
CA GLN A 668 -48.02 2.92 -3.45
C GLN A 668 -49.12 1.85 -3.73
N ASN A 669 -48.89 0.98 -4.70
CA ASN A 669 -49.86 -0.07 -5.03
C ASN A 669 -49.62 -1.33 -4.10
N PRO A 670 -50.53 -1.65 -3.17
CA PRO A 670 -50.34 -2.80 -2.30
C PRO A 670 -50.47 -4.17 -3.04
N ASN A 671 -51.11 -4.16 -4.22
CA ASN A 671 -51.35 -5.34 -5.06
C ASN A 671 -50.45 -5.36 -6.29
N ARG A 672 -49.26 -4.74 -6.21
CA ARG A 672 -48.33 -4.65 -7.33
C ARG A 672 -47.75 -6.02 -7.67
N ASP A 673 -47.59 -6.29 -8.94
CA ASP A 673 -46.77 -7.40 -9.41
C ASP A 673 -45.28 -7.10 -9.17
N MET A 674 -44.48 -8.15 -8.91
CA MET A 674 -43.04 -7.99 -8.68
C MET A 674 -42.33 -7.38 -9.89
N ASN A 675 -41.70 -6.24 -9.68
CA ASN A 675 -40.83 -5.59 -10.66
C ASN A 675 -39.40 -5.44 -10.11
N TRP A 676 -38.52 -6.33 -10.51
CA TRP A 676 -37.12 -6.36 -10.05
C TRP A 676 -36.32 -5.08 -10.36
N SER A 677 -36.75 -4.27 -11.32
CA SER A 677 -36.12 -2.98 -11.60
C SER A 677 -36.53 -1.87 -10.63
N LEU A 678 -37.64 -2.01 -9.93
CA LEU A 678 -38.22 -0.99 -9.05
C LEU A 678 -38.22 -1.40 -7.57
N GLU A 679 -38.47 -2.68 -7.28
CA GLU A 679 -38.57 -3.20 -5.92
C GLU A 679 -37.33 -2.90 -5.04
N PRO A 680 -36.08 -2.99 -5.55
CA PRO A 680 -34.89 -2.71 -4.75
C PRO A 680 -34.74 -1.25 -4.29
N PHE A 681 -35.45 -0.31 -4.92
CA PHE A 681 -35.44 1.08 -4.49
C PHE A 681 -36.42 1.39 -3.36
N LEU A 682 -37.40 0.53 -3.10
CA LEU A 682 -38.41 0.78 -2.05
C LEU A 682 -37.82 0.92 -0.65
N PRO A 683 -36.89 0.03 -0.19
CA PRO A 683 -36.25 0.21 1.11
C PRO A 683 -35.45 1.52 1.23
N ILE A 684 -34.87 2.01 0.13
CA ILE A 684 -34.15 3.29 0.09
C ILE A 684 -35.13 4.46 0.21
N LEU A 685 -36.22 4.43 -0.55
CA LEU A 685 -37.26 5.46 -0.49
C LEU A 685 -37.96 5.51 0.87
N ASN A 686 -38.02 4.37 1.59
CA ASN A 686 -38.56 4.25 2.94
C ASN A 686 -37.52 4.50 4.03
N LYS A 687 -36.28 4.95 3.68
CA LYS A 687 -35.18 5.23 4.59
C LYS A 687 -34.67 4.04 5.43
N GLN A 688 -34.98 2.81 5.00
CA GLN A 688 -34.48 1.58 5.61
C GLN A 688 -33.06 1.23 5.13
N GLN A 689 -32.67 1.77 3.99
CA GLN A 689 -31.38 1.58 3.33
C GLN A 689 -30.83 2.92 2.83
N ALA A 690 -29.55 2.94 2.42
CA ALA A 690 -28.89 4.11 1.85
C ALA A 690 -28.32 3.84 0.44
N PHE A 691 -28.06 4.90 -0.30
CA PHE A 691 -27.09 4.85 -1.39
C PHE A 691 -25.68 5.04 -0.87
N TYR A 692 -24.79 4.11 -1.19
CA TYR A 692 -23.35 4.20 -0.92
C TYR A 692 -22.66 4.82 -2.12
N ILE A 693 -22.50 6.13 -2.09
CA ILE A 693 -22.12 6.97 -3.22
C ILE A 693 -20.61 7.10 -3.32
N SER A 694 -20.01 6.62 -4.41
CA SER A 694 -18.61 6.92 -4.76
C SER A 694 -18.53 8.31 -5.39
N ALA A 695 -17.79 9.23 -4.74
CA ALA A 695 -17.58 10.60 -5.19
C ALA A 695 -16.11 11.00 -5.02
N GLY A 696 -15.41 11.27 -6.12
CA GLY A 696 -13.94 11.40 -6.13
C GLY A 696 -13.42 12.84 -5.91
N ASN A 697 -14.29 13.84 -5.77
CA ASN A 697 -13.90 15.23 -5.53
C ASN A 697 -15.02 16.00 -4.81
N ASP A 698 -14.68 17.17 -4.27
CA ASP A 698 -15.56 18.02 -3.46
C ASP A 698 -16.85 18.45 -4.19
N ASN A 699 -16.74 18.76 -5.47
CA ASN A 699 -17.90 19.14 -6.27
C ASN A 699 -18.89 17.97 -6.41
N ALA A 700 -18.39 16.76 -6.67
CA ALA A 700 -19.22 15.55 -6.74
C ALA A 700 -19.88 15.24 -5.40
N ILE A 701 -19.20 15.42 -4.26
CA ILE A 701 -19.78 15.25 -2.92
C ILE A 701 -20.89 16.28 -2.69
N THR A 702 -20.64 17.55 -2.97
CA THR A 702 -21.64 18.62 -2.82
C THR A 702 -22.89 18.36 -3.68
N GLN A 703 -22.69 17.94 -4.94
CA GLN A 703 -23.79 17.58 -5.84
C GLN A 703 -24.55 16.34 -5.37
N ALA A 704 -23.85 15.32 -4.86
CA ALA A 704 -24.46 14.12 -4.32
C ALA A 704 -25.33 14.42 -3.09
N ILE A 705 -24.85 15.28 -2.18
CA ILE A 705 -25.61 15.75 -1.01
C ILE A 705 -26.88 16.49 -1.47
N ALA A 706 -26.75 17.46 -2.39
CA ALA A 706 -27.87 18.21 -2.91
C ALA A 706 -28.88 17.32 -3.67
N TRP A 707 -28.39 16.33 -4.42
CA TRP A 707 -29.23 15.34 -5.09
C TRP A 707 -30.00 14.48 -4.08
N ALA A 708 -29.32 13.96 -3.06
CA ALA A 708 -29.94 13.12 -2.02
C ALA A 708 -31.05 13.87 -1.25
N GLN A 709 -30.85 15.16 -0.99
CA GLN A 709 -31.89 16.01 -0.38
C GLN A 709 -33.13 16.12 -1.28
N ARG A 710 -32.94 16.38 -2.58
CA ARG A 710 -34.06 16.48 -3.53
C ARG A 710 -34.84 15.17 -3.65
N GLN A 711 -34.12 14.02 -3.60
CA GLN A 711 -34.72 12.69 -3.66
C GLN A 711 -35.26 12.22 -2.30
N ASN A 712 -34.91 12.89 -1.22
CA ASN A 712 -35.25 12.53 0.17
C ASN A 712 -34.79 11.12 0.55
N VAL A 713 -33.53 10.77 0.24
CA VAL A 713 -32.92 9.47 0.50
C VAL A 713 -31.72 9.57 1.42
N ASN A 714 -31.43 8.47 2.15
CA ASN A 714 -30.19 8.35 2.94
C ASN A 714 -29.00 8.06 2.02
N ILE A 715 -27.84 8.65 2.37
CA ILE A 715 -26.60 8.41 1.66
C ILE A 715 -25.41 8.17 2.62
N VAL A 716 -24.43 7.46 2.13
CA VAL A 716 -23.08 7.30 2.67
C VAL A 716 -22.12 7.70 1.56
N ILE A 717 -21.15 8.55 1.83
CA ILE A 717 -20.12 8.91 0.85
C ILE A 717 -18.93 7.94 0.94
N ARG A 718 -18.41 7.52 -0.19
CA ARG A 718 -17.18 6.74 -0.35
C ARG A 718 -16.19 7.59 -1.13
N THR A 719 -15.04 7.91 -0.50
CA THR A 719 -14.08 8.83 -1.11
C THR A 719 -12.67 8.67 -0.53
N SER A 720 -11.70 9.43 -1.10
CA SER A 720 -10.34 9.45 -0.55
C SER A 720 -10.28 10.18 0.79
N PRO A 721 -9.31 9.87 1.66
CA PRO A 721 -9.15 10.56 2.95
C PRO A 721 -9.05 12.07 2.80
N MET A 722 -8.29 12.57 1.83
CA MET A 722 -8.09 14.01 1.62
C MET A 722 -9.37 14.70 1.09
N THR A 723 -10.09 14.08 0.18
CA THR A 723 -11.38 14.58 -0.31
C THR A 723 -12.43 14.60 0.81
N ALA A 724 -12.40 13.62 1.71
CA ALA A 724 -13.28 13.62 2.87
C ALA A 724 -13.02 14.84 3.79
N VAL A 725 -11.75 15.19 4.00
CA VAL A 725 -11.36 16.35 4.81
C VAL A 725 -11.78 17.66 4.15
N SER A 726 -11.49 17.85 2.86
CA SER A 726 -11.88 19.09 2.16
C SER A 726 -13.41 19.29 2.11
N SER A 727 -14.19 18.21 2.13
CA SER A 727 -15.65 18.22 2.17
C SER A 727 -16.24 18.09 3.58
N ALA A 728 -15.43 18.11 4.64
CA ALA A 728 -15.86 17.77 6.01
C ALA A 728 -16.99 18.66 6.52
N ALA A 729 -16.95 19.95 6.24
CA ALA A 729 -18.00 20.90 6.62
C ALA A 729 -19.37 20.56 6.00
N ALA A 730 -19.40 20.21 4.71
CA ALA A 730 -20.62 19.81 4.00
C ALA A 730 -21.15 18.46 4.50
N LEU A 731 -20.26 17.49 4.70
CA LEU A 731 -20.61 16.16 5.23
C LEU A 731 -21.20 16.27 6.66
N LYS A 732 -20.58 17.08 7.52
CA LYS A 732 -21.07 17.32 8.87
C LYS A 732 -22.41 18.03 8.89
N ALA A 733 -22.57 19.09 8.09
CA ALA A 733 -23.82 19.87 8.02
C ALA A 733 -25.01 19.04 7.54
N ALA A 734 -24.78 18.07 6.66
CA ALA A 734 -25.77 17.14 6.12
C ALA A 734 -25.90 15.84 6.93
N ASN A 735 -25.12 15.66 8.00
CA ASN A 735 -25.01 14.43 8.78
C ASN A 735 -24.78 13.19 7.87
N VAL A 736 -23.83 13.27 6.97
CA VAL A 736 -23.50 12.19 6.04
C VAL A 736 -22.21 11.49 6.52
N PRO A 737 -22.26 10.20 6.83
CA PRO A 737 -21.06 9.44 7.17
C PRO A 737 -20.22 9.11 5.93
N VAL A 738 -18.93 8.81 6.18
CA VAL A 738 -17.97 8.56 5.12
C VAL A 738 -17.27 7.22 5.32
N ILE A 739 -17.16 6.44 4.26
CA ILE A 739 -16.21 5.34 4.14
C ILE A 739 -14.98 5.92 3.43
N ILE A 740 -13.87 6.02 4.16
CA ILE A 740 -12.61 6.50 3.58
C ILE A 740 -11.85 5.33 2.95
N SER A 741 -11.32 5.54 1.75
CA SER A 741 -10.39 4.58 1.15
C SER A 741 -9.11 4.51 1.98
N THR A 742 -8.22 3.56 1.64
CA THR A 742 -7.00 3.37 2.40
C THR A 742 -6.21 4.67 2.62
N VAL A 743 -5.77 4.88 3.86
CA VAL A 743 -4.85 5.99 4.21
C VAL A 743 -3.42 5.69 3.77
N LEU A 744 -3.10 4.41 3.48
CA LEU A 744 -1.81 3.95 2.97
C LEU A 744 -1.70 4.27 1.48
N THR A 745 -1.72 5.55 1.16
CA THR A 745 -1.62 6.08 -0.20
C THR A 745 -0.87 7.41 -0.19
N LEU A 746 -0.28 7.77 -1.33
CA LEU A 746 0.39 9.06 -1.45
C LEU A 746 -0.62 10.22 -1.40
N PRO A 747 -0.29 11.34 -0.75
CA PRO A 747 -1.13 12.52 -0.78
C PRO A 747 -1.23 13.05 -2.21
N GLN A 748 -2.45 13.41 -2.60
CA GLN A 748 -2.72 14.08 -3.89
C GLN A 748 -2.46 15.58 -3.77
N GLY A 749 -2.06 16.21 -4.86
CA GLY A 749 -1.64 17.61 -4.90
C GLY A 749 -0.14 17.74 -5.10
N GLY A 750 0.34 18.92 -5.36
CA GLY A 750 1.75 19.20 -5.68
C GLY A 750 2.70 19.06 -4.48
N ASP A 751 3.87 19.65 -4.62
CA ASP A 751 5.00 19.60 -3.66
C ASP A 751 4.69 20.30 -2.32
N ASN A 752 3.61 21.09 -2.28
CA ASN A 752 3.18 21.84 -1.09
C ASN A 752 2.24 21.07 -0.17
N VAL A 753 1.88 19.84 -0.51
CA VAL A 753 1.04 18.99 0.34
C VAL A 753 1.93 18.23 1.34
N PHE A 754 1.55 18.32 2.61
CA PHE A 754 2.26 17.62 3.67
C PHE A 754 2.32 16.10 3.39
N HIS A 755 3.49 15.52 3.55
CA HIS A 755 3.72 14.12 3.17
C HIS A 755 2.79 13.13 3.87
N ALA A 756 2.37 13.43 5.11
CA ALA A 756 1.49 12.58 5.92
C ALA A 756 0.01 12.99 5.87
N ALA A 757 -0.40 13.87 4.95
CA ALA A 757 -1.78 14.38 4.90
C ALA A 757 -2.85 13.27 4.83
N THR A 758 -2.57 12.16 4.15
CA THR A 758 -3.48 11.00 4.11
C THR A 758 -3.59 10.30 5.47
N TYR A 759 -2.51 10.23 6.24
CA TYR A 759 -2.49 9.65 7.58
C TYR A 759 -3.16 10.56 8.61
N GLN A 760 -3.04 11.90 8.46
CA GLN A 760 -3.69 12.89 9.31
C GLN A 760 -5.19 13.05 9.03
N ALA A 761 -5.65 12.71 7.83
CA ALA A 761 -7.02 12.96 7.41
C ALA A 761 -8.07 12.41 8.40
N PRO A 762 -7.96 11.20 8.98
CA PRO A 762 -8.90 10.73 9.99
C PRO A 762 -8.94 11.59 11.28
N ALA A 763 -7.81 12.18 11.69
CA ALA A 763 -7.77 13.09 12.83
C ALA A 763 -8.49 14.42 12.51
N GLU A 764 -8.37 14.91 11.30
CA GLU A 764 -9.11 16.11 10.86
C GLU A 764 -10.62 15.85 10.76
N LEU A 765 -11.03 14.64 10.32
CA LEU A 765 -12.44 14.22 10.33
C LEU A 765 -12.99 14.10 11.77
N GLU A 766 -12.18 13.60 12.72
CA GLU A 766 -12.54 13.59 14.14
C GLU A 766 -12.78 15.01 14.66
N LYS A 767 -11.86 15.94 14.40
CA LYS A 767 -11.99 17.36 14.80
C LYS A 767 -13.24 18.03 14.18
N ALA A 768 -13.55 17.71 12.92
CA ALA A 768 -14.74 18.18 12.24
C ALA A 768 -16.04 17.51 12.75
N GLY A 769 -15.94 16.45 13.55
CA GLY A 769 -17.07 15.67 14.05
C GLY A 769 -17.80 14.89 12.97
N VAL A 770 -17.11 14.47 11.90
CA VAL A 770 -17.64 13.62 10.83
C VAL A 770 -17.56 12.16 11.26
N THR A 771 -18.63 11.41 11.08
CA THR A 771 -18.62 9.95 11.26
C THR A 771 -17.95 9.29 10.09
N PHE A 772 -16.94 8.45 10.35
CA PHE A 772 -16.23 7.73 9.28
C PHE A 772 -15.86 6.31 9.68
N ALA A 773 -15.59 5.47 8.67
CA ALA A 773 -15.03 4.14 8.84
C ALA A 773 -13.87 3.92 7.87
N PHE A 774 -12.91 3.07 8.29
CA PHE A 774 -11.80 2.64 7.45
C PHE A 774 -12.22 1.57 6.46
N SER A 775 -11.58 1.56 5.30
CA SER A 775 -11.75 0.48 4.32
C SER A 775 -10.42 0.06 3.69
N SER A 776 -10.36 -1.18 3.25
CA SER A 776 -9.21 -1.72 2.53
C SER A 776 -9.26 -1.39 1.03
N GLY A 777 -10.45 -1.40 0.46
CA GLY A 777 -10.69 -1.22 -0.97
C GLY A 777 -10.50 -2.47 -1.82
N GLY A 778 -9.70 -3.45 -1.39
CA GLY A 778 -9.46 -4.71 -2.10
C GLY A 778 -9.16 -5.87 -1.14
N PHE A 779 -9.45 -7.11 -1.57
CA PHE A 779 -9.32 -8.30 -0.72
C PHE A 779 -7.89 -8.53 -0.20
N GLU A 780 -6.87 -8.17 -0.96
CA GLU A 780 -5.46 -8.37 -0.62
C GLU A 780 -4.98 -7.50 0.55
N THR A 781 -5.72 -6.42 0.86
CA THR A 781 -5.35 -5.42 1.89
C THR A 781 -6.28 -5.40 3.09
N VAL A 782 -7.32 -6.25 3.15
CA VAL A 782 -8.30 -6.30 4.26
C VAL A 782 -7.62 -6.44 5.62
N ARG A 783 -6.59 -7.26 5.74
CA ARG A 783 -5.83 -7.45 6.97
C ARG A 783 -5.11 -6.20 7.49
N LEU A 784 -4.97 -5.14 6.66
CA LEU A 784 -4.24 -3.92 7.03
C LEU A 784 -5.11 -2.88 7.76
N ILE A 785 -6.41 -3.12 7.96
CA ILE A 785 -7.31 -2.17 8.64
C ILE A 785 -6.78 -1.71 10.01
N PRO A 786 -6.32 -2.59 10.93
CA PRO A 786 -5.78 -2.13 12.22
C PRO A 786 -4.52 -1.25 12.06
N PHE A 787 -3.71 -1.51 11.04
CA PHE A 787 -2.49 -0.74 10.78
C PHE A 787 -2.77 0.61 10.13
N GLN A 788 -3.80 0.71 9.29
CA GLN A 788 -4.30 1.99 8.78
C GLN A 788 -4.77 2.90 9.94
N ALA A 789 -5.54 2.34 10.86
CA ALA A 789 -6.01 3.03 12.04
C ALA A 789 -4.85 3.47 12.95
N ALA A 790 -3.88 2.58 13.17
CA ALA A 790 -2.68 2.87 13.95
C ALA A 790 -1.83 3.99 13.34
N MET A 791 -1.63 3.97 12.03
CA MET A 791 -0.92 5.03 11.32
C MET A 791 -1.63 6.38 11.53
N SER A 792 -2.95 6.39 11.47
CA SER A 792 -3.72 7.62 11.73
C SER A 792 -3.62 8.07 13.20
N VAL A 793 -3.53 7.14 14.15
CA VAL A 793 -3.27 7.47 15.57
C VAL A 793 -1.90 8.09 15.76
N ALA A 794 -0.86 7.57 15.09
CA ALA A 794 0.47 8.19 15.10
C ALA A 794 0.39 9.66 14.67
N TRP A 795 -0.50 9.99 13.75
CA TRP A 795 -0.66 11.31 13.16
C TRP A 795 -1.85 12.10 13.73
N GLY A 796 -2.29 11.79 14.96
CA GLY A 796 -3.15 12.66 15.76
C GLY A 796 -4.60 12.21 15.95
N LEU A 797 -5.03 11.09 15.35
CA LEU A 797 -6.33 10.49 15.64
C LEU A 797 -6.33 9.93 17.07
N SER A 798 -7.41 10.11 17.85
CA SER A 798 -7.50 9.46 19.14
C SER A 798 -7.63 7.93 19.00
N LYS A 799 -7.04 7.16 19.94
CA LYS A 799 -7.12 5.69 19.92
C LYS A 799 -8.55 5.19 20.01
N GLU A 800 -9.34 5.85 20.82
CA GLU A 800 -10.76 5.59 21.01
C GLU A 800 -11.52 5.75 19.69
N ARG A 801 -11.25 6.84 18.99
CA ARG A 801 -11.90 7.13 17.71
C ARG A 801 -11.47 6.16 16.62
N ALA A 802 -10.18 5.81 16.59
CA ALA A 802 -9.65 4.80 15.66
C ALA A 802 -10.36 3.45 15.85
N LEU A 803 -10.51 3.04 17.11
CA LEU A 803 -11.22 1.79 17.43
C LEU A 803 -12.71 1.88 17.08
N GLN A 804 -13.38 2.99 17.34
CA GLN A 804 -14.78 3.20 16.91
C GLN A 804 -14.93 3.11 15.40
N ALA A 805 -14.02 3.74 14.65
CA ALA A 805 -14.08 3.75 13.18
C ALA A 805 -13.89 2.37 12.55
N MET A 806 -13.15 1.47 13.21
CA MET A 806 -12.98 0.06 12.78
C MET A 806 -14.09 -0.87 13.29
N THR A 807 -15.00 -0.41 14.15
CA THR A 807 -15.96 -1.29 14.83
C THR A 807 -17.37 -0.68 14.83
N LEU A 808 -17.72 0.11 15.86
CA LEU A 808 -19.08 0.61 16.08
C LEU A 808 -19.57 1.57 14.98
N ASP A 809 -18.72 2.46 14.50
CA ASP A 809 -19.13 3.41 13.46
C ASP A 809 -19.26 2.72 12.09
N ALA A 810 -18.37 1.77 11.79
CA ALA A 810 -18.57 0.90 10.64
C ALA A 810 -19.90 0.15 10.73
N ALA A 811 -20.22 -0.44 11.90
CA ALA A 811 -21.50 -1.10 12.12
C ALA A 811 -22.71 -0.16 11.94
N LYS A 812 -22.63 1.10 12.43
CA LYS A 812 -23.67 2.12 12.25
C LYS A 812 -23.88 2.48 10.78
N ILE A 813 -22.81 2.64 10.03
CA ILE A 813 -22.84 2.97 8.59
C ILE A 813 -23.64 1.90 7.82
N PHE A 814 -23.59 0.64 8.25
CA PHE A 814 -24.39 -0.44 7.70
C PHE A 814 -25.75 -0.63 8.40
N GLY A 815 -26.09 0.16 9.43
CA GLY A 815 -27.27 -0.02 10.25
C GLY A 815 -27.29 -1.36 11.02
N ALA A 816 -26.12 -1.88 11.36
CA ALA A 816 -25.92 -3.16 12.06
C ALA A 816 -25.39 -2.97 13.51
N ASP A 817 -25.42 -1.76 14.03
CA ASP A 817 -24.85 -1.40 15.35
C ASP A 817 -25.61 -2.05 16.54
N LYS A 818 -26.82 -2.54 16.32
CA LYS A 818 -27.55 -3.37 17.30
C LYS A 818 -27.11 -4.82 17.28
N LEU A 819 -26.37 -5.24 16.25
CA LEU A 819 -25.96 -6.64 16.06
C LEU A 819 -24.47 -6.84 16.37
N VAL A 820 -23.60 -5.92 15.92
CA VAL A 820 -22.13 -6.02 16.02
C VAL A 820 -21.50 -4.65 16.37
N GLY A 821 -20.18 -4.59 16.42
CA GLY A 821 -19.38 -3.35 16.53
C GLY A 821 -19.09 -2.90 17.96
N SER A 822 -19.65 -3.54 18.99
CA SER A 822 -19.29 -3.29 20.40
C SER A 822 -19.50 -4.56 21.23
N ILE A 823 -18.88 -4.60 22.44
CA ILE A 823 -19.01 -5.73 23.35
C ILE A 823 -20.13 -5.42 24.34
N GLU A 824 -21.33 -5.87 24.01
CA GLU A 824 -22.55 -5.69 24.79
C GLU A 824 -23.37 -6.98 24.85
N ALA A 825 -24.03 -7.23 26.00
CA ALA A 825 -24.93 -8.38 26.12
C ALA A 825 -26.07 -8.30 25.08
N GLY A 826 -26.36 -9.41 24.42
CA GLY A 826 -27.37 -9.53 23.37
C GLY A 826 -26.86 -9.33 21.96
N LYS A 827 -25.65 -8.79 21.76
CA LYS A 827 -25.03 -8.68 20.41
C LYS A 827 -24.40 -10.01 19.98
N ILE A 828 -24.20 -10.14 18.68
CA ILE A 828 -23.45 -11.24 18.09
C ILE A 828 -22.03 -11.23 18.67
N ALA A 829 -21.53 -12.38 19.08
CA ALA A 829 -20.22 -12.51 19.66
C ALA A 829 -19.15 -12.54 18.55
N ASN A 830 -18.84 -11.36 18.01
CA ASN A 830 -17.69 -11.09 17.13
C ASN A 830 -16.62 -10.38 17.96
N LEU A 831 -15.54 -11.09 18.28
CA LEU A 831 -14.50 -10.62 19.21
C LEU A 831 -13.10 -10.96 18.72
N VAL A 832 -12.13 -10.15 19.16
CA VAL A 832 -10.69 -10.37 18.89
C VAL A 832 -9.94 -10.35 20.20
N VAL A 833 -9.11 -11.35 20.44
CA VAL A 833 -8.22 -11.45 21.60
C VAL A 833 -6.78 -11.27 21.13
N THR A 834 -6.04 -10.32 21.75
CA THR A 834 -4.65 -10.03 21.39
C THR A 834 -3.75 -10.05 22.63
N ASN A 835 -2.45 -10.29 22.43
CA ASN A 835 -1.46 -10.22 23.51
C ASN A 835 -1.01 -8.79 23.84
N GLY A 836 -1.32 -7.82 23.01
CA GLY A 836 -0.95 -6.41 23.14
C GLY A 836 -2.00 -5.50 22.50
N ASP A 837 -1.64 -4.24 22.22
CA ASP A 837 -2.49 -3.32 21.48
C ASP A 837 -2.71 -3.84 20.06
N ALA A 838 -3.96 -4.01 19.63
CA ALA A 838 -4.29 -4.52 18.30
C ALA A 838 -3.79 -3.61 17.15
N MET A 839 -3.55 -2.34 17.43
CA MET A 839 -3.00 -1.37 16.49
C MET A 839 -1.45 -1.38 16.45
N GLU A 840 -0.78 -2.07 17.38
CA GLU A 840 0.68 -2.25 17.34
C GLU A 840 1.02 -3.46 16.45
N ILE A 841 1.75 -3.21 15.38
CA ILE A 841 2.03 -4.21 14.34
C ILE A 841 2.73 -5.48 14.87
N ARG A 842 3.53 -5.35 15.93
CA ARG A 842 4.21 -6.48 16.57
C ARG A 842 3.31 -7.29 17.50
N SER A 843 2.09 -6.82 17.82
CA SER A 843 1.11 -7.57 18.62
C SER A 843 0.53 -8.73 17.81
N ARG A 844 0.19 -9.81 18.49
CA ARG A 844 -0.37 -11.02 17.87
C ARG A 844 -1.84 -11.17 18.24
N VAL A 845 -2.66 -11.54 17.27
CA VAL A 845 -4.02 -12.04 17.50
C VAL A 845 -3.91 -13.47 18.05
N LEU A 846 -4.55 -13.73 19.16
CA LEU A 846 -4.55 -15.02 19.84
C LEU A 846 -5.82 -15.83 19.53
N HIS A 847 -6.97 -15.17 19.50
CA HIS A 847 -8.25 -15.76 19.16
C HIS A 847 -9.09 -14.77 18.37
N VAL A 848 -9.85 -15.29 17.42
CA VAL A 848 -10.90 -14.57 16.72
C VAL A 848 -12.19 -15.33 16.92
N VAL A 849 -13.21 -14.62 17.37
CA VAL A 849 -14.55 -15.17 17.59
C VAL A 849 -15.49 -14.58 16.56
N ILE A 850 -16.16 -15.41 15.79
CA ILE A 850 -17.17 -14.98 14.81
C ILE A 850 -18.46 -15.75 15.08
N ALA A 851 -19.55 -15.01 15.29
CA ALA A 851 -20.84 -15.59 15.65
C ALA A 851 -20.74 -16.62 16.81
N GLY A 852 -19.90 -16.29 17.82
CA GLY A 852 -19.70 -17.13 18.99
C GLY A 852 -18.79 -18.34 18.81
N LYS A 853 -18.27 -18.59 17.63
CA LYS A 853 -17.30 -19.64 17.33
C LYS A 853 -15.87 -19.10 17.46
N ASP A 854 -15.00 -19.81 18.17
CA ASP A 854 -13.54 -19.58 18.17
C ASP A 854 -12.98 -20.13 16.85
N VAL A 855 -12.74 -19.26 15.87
CA VAL A 855 -12.39 -19.67 14.51
C VAL A 855 -10.89 -19.94 14.36
N PRO A 856 -10.49 -20.91 13.53
CA PRO A 856 -9.08 -21.19 13.30
C PRO A 856 -8.35 -19.99 12.68
N LEU A 857 -7.14 -19.73 13.17
CA LEU A 857 -6.23 -18.75 12.59
C LEU A 857 -5.28 -19.38 11.53
N GLN A 858 -5.48 -20.65 11.21
CA GLN A 858 -4.79 -21.30 10.11
C GLN A 858 -5.36 -20.85 8.76
N ASN A 859 -4.47 -20.62 7.81
CA ASN A 859 -4.79 -20.30 6.43
C ASN A 859 -3.66 -20.82 5.52
N LYS A 860 -3.82 -20.75 4.20
CA LYS A 860 -2.81 -21.15 3.21
C LYS A 860 -1.43 -20.58 3.50
N GLN A 861 -1.33 -19.31 3.92
CA GLN A 861 -0.04 -18.65 4.18
C GLN A 861 0.67 -19.22 5.41
N THR A 862 -0.07 -19.47 6.50
CA THR A 862 0.49 -20.08 7.72
C THR A 862 0.85 -21.56 7.51
N GLU A 863 0.10 -22.28 6.70
CA GLU A 863 0.43 -23.66 6.31
C GLU A 863 1.71 -23.73 5.48
N LEU A 864 1.84 -22.83 4.49
CA LEU A 864 3.07 -22.72 3.69
C LEU A 864 4.26 -22.35 4.58
N PHE A 865 4.10 -21.39 5.49
CA PHE A 865 5.16 -21.02 6.44
C PHE A 865 5.63 -22.23 7.25
N ASN A 866 4.72 -22.94 7.91
CA ASN A 866 5.03 -24.10 8.76
C ASN A 866 5.67 -25.25 7.94
N ARG A 867 5.14 -25.52 6.75
CA ARG A 867 5.68 -26.55 5.85
C ARG A 867 7.13 -26.28 5.48
N TYR A 868 7.45 -25.05 5.08
CA TYR A 868 8.79 -24.72 4.60
C TYR A 868 9.77 -24.39 5.72
N MET A 869 9.32 -23.96 6.89
CA MET A 869 10.16 -23.90 8.08
C MET A 869 10.70 -25.31 8.44
N GLY A 870 9.87 -26.35 8.31
CA GLY A 870 10.24 -27.75 8.52
C GLY A 870 11.14 -28.36 7.44
N ARG A 871 11.29 -27.72 6.27
CA ARG A 871 12.18 -28.23 5.20
C ARG A 871 13.64 -28.16 5.65
N GLN A 872 14.27 -29.36 5.77
CA GLN A 872 15.68 -29.51 6.17
C GLN A 872 16.66 -29.09 5.07
#